data_6732d2ce9860f4178885234a70a1c2df
#
_entry.id   6732d2ce9860f4178885234a70a1c2df
#
_cell.length_a   1.000
_cell.length_b   1.000
_cell.length_c   1.000
_cell.angle_alpha   90.00
_cell.angle_beta   90.00
_cell.angle_gamma   90.00
#
_symmetry.space_group_name_H-M   'P 1'
#
loop_
_entity.id
_entity.type
_entity.pdbx_description
1 polymer ?
#
loop_
_entity_poly.entity_id
_entity_poly.type
_entity_poly.pdbx_seq_one_letter_code
_entity_poly.pdbx_strand_id
1 'polypeptide(L)'
;MHKDCDKRFFKKPEFYRLTGGNNYVRIDAEDKVTGRGKYAGDFYLPGMLTAKMVRSTHAHAKILSIDTSEAEKLPGVKAILTAKDFKWPGKLGNAEFAVEFADREVLVTDKVRRIGDDIAAVAAIDEETAQKAVDLIKVEYEDIPAVFDPFEAMEDGAPWVNGAPDTHNVGMATFRKGGTDPDEEFANAAFVYKEDYETHRMVHAAIEPHAATANYENGVYTIWMSTQLCFVDQYWYSHAMGVDPEKIRVIKPLVGGGFGGKMDSYSFGIVAAKLSEMTSRPVRMVLTREEVFQMCANRHPIYVHVETAHDKDGRLLAKRARHILDGGPYGGTGVAACAQSTIWACLPYKMRSVDVEARRVYTNNPHAGAMRGYTSCQIHFCHDVHMQLASEAMGIDPVDFRRMSVADPGYETPSGIKVTSCASKQCLDTVRKEIHWDERKDNLADGEGIGFAASGFVSGTGFPILDTPNRSSASVVVKINKLGHVTVYTGANDIGMGSDTAMTAIVAEELGLTLENTTTVVSDTHITPFDSGSYGSRVTFLSGNAARRAAVDAKQKLFEVIGPMWGVMPHTLECLEGKVISKQRADLQMPFRDAVFKWMAINGGDELTGVGSYSHEGTTAQYNSTSDDSKENFAPAYSFSASAAHVTVDKETGCIDIDDFVFAHDCGRALNRRAVEGQLEGSIGMGVGYTCFEHNITKDGKILNPNFRDYRFPTALDMPKMRTYYDFPADEEGPFGAKECGEGSAAPVAPAIANAIHSATGIKITKLPLDPEHIWRMLNGMEDDRHSK
;
A
#
# COMPACT_ATOMS: atom_id res chain seq x y z
N MET A 1 7.26 29.27 3.34
CA MET A 1 8.07 29.38 2.11
C MET A 1 9.47 28.86 2.44
N HIS A 2 9.72 27.58 2.31
CA HIS A 2 11.10 27.09 2.30
C HIS A 2 11.68 27.49 0.94
N LYS A 3 12.66 28.40 1.01
CA LYS A 3 13.44 28.79 -0.16
C LYS A 3 14.01 27.52 -0.80
N ASP A 4 13.85 27.40 -2.09
CA ASP A 4 14.49 26.36 -2.88
C ASP A 4 15.96 26.24 -2.47
N CYS A 5 16.38 25.05 -2.02
CA CYS A 5 17.80 24.77 -1.87
C CYS A 5 18.48 25.10 -3.20
N ASP A 6 19.59 25.82 -3.13
CA ASP A 6 20.28 26.30 -4.33
C ASP A 6 20.62 25.12 -5.23
N LYS A 7 20.01 25.06 -6.42
CA LYS A 7 20.18 23.98 -7.41
C LYS A 7 21.65 23.66 -7.72
N ARG A 8 22.57 24.62 -7.46
CA ARG A 8 24.02 24.40 -7.64
C ARG A 8 24.59 23.35 -6.69
N PHE A 9 23.91 23.06 -5.57
CA PHE A 9 24.31 22.03 -4.60
C PHE A 9 23.65 20.66 -4.90
N PHE A 10 22.59 20.62 -5.73
CA PHE A 10 21.97 19.37 -6.20
C PHE A 10 22.71 18.85 -7.45
N LYS A 11 23.91 18.31 -7.26
CA LYS A 11 24.60 17.66 -8.39
C LYS A 11 24.30 16.17 -8.41
N LYS A 12 24.07 15.59 -9.60
CA LYS A 12 24.10 14.15 -9.77
C LYS A 12 25.56 13.70 -9.56
N PRO A 13 25.86 12.75 -8.66
CA PRO A 13 27.20 12.21 -8.52
C PRO A 13 27.62 11.55 -9.85
N GLU A 14 28.90 11.66 -10.22
CA GLU A 14 29.44 10.92 -11.37
C GLU A 14 29.40 9.41 -11.11
N PHE A 15 29.61 9.02 -9.85
CA PHE A 15 29.51 7.65 -9.36
C PHE A 15 28.71 7.62 -8.07
N TYR A 16 27.74 6.70 -8.00
CA TYR A 16 27.01 6.38 -6.79
C TYR A 16 27.76 5.27 -6.04
N ARG A 17 28.00 5.43 -4.74
CA ARG A 17 28.77 4.48 -3.91
C ARG A 17 27.90 3.52 -3.16
N LEU A 18 26.87 4.05 -2.52
CA LEU A 18 25.87 3.28 -1.80
C LEU A 18 24.68 3.00 -2.73
N THR A 19 24.11 4.04 -3.31
CA THR A 19 22.86 3.96 -4.09
C THR A 19 23.08 3.63 -5.57
N GLY A 20 24.25 3.15 -5.95
CA GLY A 20 24.66 2.86 -7.32
C GLY A 20 24.57 1.40 -7.75
N GLY A 21 23.85 0.58 -7.03
CA GLY A 21 23.73 -0.85 -7.34
C GLY A 21 24.60 -1.75 -6.46
N ASN A 22 25.24 -1.20 -5.44
CA ASN A 22 25.89 -2.01 -4.42
C ASN A 22 24.86 -2.60 -3.46
N ASN A 23 25.06 -3.85 -3.09
CA ASN A 23 24.25 -4.50 -2.05
C ASN A 23 24.79 -4.08 -0.68
N TYR A 24 24.03 -3.33 0.08
CA TYR A 24 24.32 -3.04 1.47
C TYR A 24 23.32 -3.76 2.37
N VAL A 25 23.78 -4.10 3.57
CA VAL A 25 22.96 -4.80 4.56
C VAL A 25 21.97 -3.82 5.17
N ARG A 26 20.77 -4.28 5.48
CA ARG A 26 19.78 -3.51 6.21
C ARG A 26 20.31 -3.13 7.60
N ILE A 27 20.06 -1.89 8.03
CA ILE A 27 20.48 -1.39 9.35
C ILE A 27 19.82 -2.13 10.51
N ASP A 28 18.63 -2.72 10.29
CA ASP A 28 17.84 -3.47 11.27
C ASP A 28 18.04 -5.00 11.19
N ALA A 29 18.91 -5.48 10.29
CA ALA A 29 19.07 -6.90 10.04
C ALA A 29 19.59 -7.66 11.27
N GLU A 30 20.62 -7.14 11.96
CA GLU A 30 21.23 -7.79 13.10
C GLU A 30 20.24 -7.94 14.26
N ASP A 31 19.47 -6.89 14.57
CA ASP A 31 18.48 -6.94 15.65
C ASP A 31 17.35 -7.93 15.34
N LYS A 32 16.97 -8.07 14.08
CA LYS A 32 15.97 -9.06 13.65
C LYS A 32 16.46 -10.49 13.78
N VAL A 33 17.63 -10.81 13.24
CA VAL A 33 18.15 -12.20 13.23
C VAL A 33 18.64 -12.67 14.60
N THR A 34 18.95 -11.74 15.51
CA THR A 34 19.36 -12.06 16.89
C THR A 34 18.22 -12.02 17.90
N GLY A 35 17.01 -11.63 17.48
CA GLY A 35 15.85 -11.51 18.36
C GLY A 35 15.89 -10.30 19.31
N ARG A 36 16.82 -9.35 19.10
CA ARG A 36 16.87 -8.09 19.88
C ARG A 36 15.81 -7.09 19.44
N GLY A 37 15.38 -7.19 18.17
CA GLY A 37 14.37 -6.32 17.59
C GLY A 37 13.03 -6.47 18.29
N LYS A 38 12.38 -5.35 18.61
CA LYS A 38 11.09 -5.30 19.29
C LYS A 38 9.96 -5.00 18.33
N TYR A 39 8.93 -5.83 18.32
CA TYR A 39 7.63 -5.62 17.68
C TYR A 39 6.60 -5.09 18.69
N ALA A 40 5.47 -4.63 18.25
CA ALA A 40 4.47 -3.98 19.13
C ALA A 40 3.96 -4.91 20.24
N GLY A 41 3.86 -6.20 19.99
CA GLY A 41 3.48 -7.22 20.97
C GLY A 41 4.59 -7.65 21.93
N ASP A 42 5.85 -7.24 21.70
CA ASP A 42 7.01 -7.67 22.51
C ASP A 42 7.34 -6.73 23.67
N PHE A 43 6.65 -5.59 23.75
CA PHE A 43 6.87 -4.66 24.86
C PHE A 43 6.32 -5.23 26.15
N TYR A 44 7.16 -5.17 27.18
CA TYR A 44 6.81 -5.62 28.53
C TYR A 44 7.13 -4.51 29.52
N LEU A 45 6.10 -3.96 30.16
CA LEU A 45 6.23 -2.91 31.15
C LEU A 45 5.82 -3.44 32.53
N PRO A 46 6.45 -2.96 33.63
CA PRO A 46 6.10 -3.42 34.97
C PRO A 46 4.61 -3.23 35.28
N GLY A 47 3.97 -4.25 35.80
CA GLY A 47 2.56 -4.21 36.18
C GLY A 47 1.57 -4.22 34.99
N MET A 48 2.03 -4.50 33.79
CA MET A 48 1.23 -4.51 32.57
C MET A 48 0.04 -5.48 32.66
N LEU A 49 -1.07 -5.08 32.07
CA LEU A 49 -2.29 -5.87 31.88
C LEU A 49 -2.38 -6.37 30.43
N THR A 50 -3.14 -7.43 30.22
CA THR A 50 -3.52 -7.91 28.91
C THR A 50 -4.96 -7.55 28.62
N ALA A 51 -5.24 -7.06 27.40
CA ALA A 51 -6.60 -6.74 26.98
C ALA A 51 -7.09 -7.68 25.87
N LYS A 52 -8.39 -7.97 25.89
CA LYS A 52 -9.14 -8.72 24.89
C LYS A 52 -10.43 -7.99 24.52
N MET A 53 -10.93 -8.23 23.30
CA MET A 53 -12.09 -7.56 22.74
C MET A 53 -13.30 -8.50 22.68
N VAL A 54 -14.48 -7.98 23.04
CA VAL A 54 -15.78 -8.61 22.73
C VAL A 54 -16.22 -8.17 21.36
N ARG A 55 -16.51 -9.11 20.48
CA ARG A 55 -16.91 -8.83 19.09
C ARG A 55 -18.26 -9.40 18.72
N SER A 56 -18.94 -8.74 17.78
CA SER A 56 -20.21 -9.20 17.26
C SER A 56 -20.11 -10.56 16.59
N THR A 57 -21.09 -11.41 16.88
CA THR A 57 -21.35 -12.67 16.18
C THR A 57 -22.44 -12.54 15.11
N HIS A 58 -23.10 -11.35 15.01
CA HIS A 58 -24.17 -11.02 14.11
C HIS A 58 -23.69 -10.13 12.97
N ALA A 59 -24.16 -10.39 11.77
CA ALA A 59 -23.81 -9.61 10.58
C ALA A 59 -24.52 -8.24 10.55
N HIS A 60 -25.77 -8.17 11.05
CA HIS A 60 -26.54 -6.94 11.11
C HIS A 60 -27.57 -7.04 12.22
N ALA A 61 -27.41 -6.32 13.31
CA ALA A 61 -28.30 -6.37 14.46
C ALA A 61 -28.22 -5.10 15.30
N LYS A 62 -29.30 -4.77 16.02
CA LYS A 62 -29.27 -3.78 17.09
C LYS A 62 -28.74 -4.45 18.36
N ILE A 63 -27.94 -3.71 19.15
CA ILE A 63 -27.56 -4.11 20.49
C ILE A 63 -28.67 -3.65 21.46
N LEU A 64 -29.35 -4.59 22.11
CA LEU A 64 -30.39 -4.30 23.11
C LEU A 64 -29.76 -4.08 24.50
N SER A 65 -28.79 -4.91 24.86
CA SER A 65 -28.07 -4.79 26.13
C SER A 65 -26.68 -5.40 26.08
N ILE A 66 -25.79 -4.91 26.96
CA ILE A 66 -24.47 -5.48 27.23
C ILE A 66 -24.39 -5.70 28.74
N ASP A 67 -24.38 -6.95 29.18
CA ASP A 67 -24.27 -7.33 30.60
C ASP A 67 -22.83 -7.74 30.92
N THR A 68 -22.12 -6.93 31.69
CA THR A 68 -20.72 -7.12 32.12
C THR A 68 -20.62 -7.67 33.57
N SER A 69 -21.75 -7.85 34.27
CA SER A 69 -21.83 -8.06 35.71
C SER A 69 -21.05 -9.30 36.22
N GLU A 70 -21.04 -10.40 35.46
CA GLU A 70 -20.32 -11.62 35.83
C GLU A 70 -18.81 -11.46 35.51
N ALA A 71 -18.45 -10.78 34.41
CA ALA A 71 -17.06 -10.51 34.07
C ALA A 71 -16.39 -9.58 35.12
N GLU A 72 -17.12 -8.60 35.66
CA GLU A 72 -16.62 -7.67 36.67
C GLU A 72 -16.25 -8.38 38.01
N LYS A 73 -16.95 -9.47 38.32
CA LYS A 73 -16.69 -10.26 39.52
C LYS A 73 -15.50 -11.21 39.38
N LEU A 74 -15.01 -11.44 38.17
CA LEU A 74 -13.92 -12.41 37.95
C LEU A 74 -12.61 -11.88 38.57
N PRO A 75 -12.00 -12.63 39.52
CA PRO A 75 -10.71 -12.23 40.08
C PRO A 75 -9.65 -12.04 39.00
N GLY A 76 -9.00 -10.90 39.01
CA GLY A 76 -7.95 -10.57 38.03
C GLY A 76 -8.40 -9.60 36.94
N VAL A 77 -9.67 -9.42 36.71
CA VAL A 77 -10.22 -8.35 35.86
C VAL A 77 -9.98 -7.00 36.56
N LYS A 78 -9.53 -6.00 35.79
CA LYS A 78 -9.17 -4.65 36.28
C LYS A 78 -10.03 -3.55 35.72
N ALA A 79 -10.47 -3.69 34.48
CA ALA A 79 -11.41 -2.78 33.83
C ALA A 79 -12.16 -3.48 32.71
N ILE A 80 -13.38 -3.04 32.49
CA ILE A 80 -14.18 -3.36 31.30
C ILE A 80 -14.55 -2.04 30.66
N LEU A 81 -14.33 -1.93 29.35
CA LEU A 81 -14.55 -0.75 28.54
C LEU A 81 -15.70 -1.00 27.57
N THR A 82 -16.66 -0.07 27.51
CA THR A 82 -17.77 -0.07 26.56
C THR A 82 -17.86 1.27 25.84
N ALA A 83 -18.73 1.40 24.84
CA ALA A 83 -18.93 2.66 24.14
C ALA A 83 -19.35 3.82 25.08
N LYS A 84 -19.97 3.53 26.22
CA LYS A 84 -20.41 4.54 27.23
C LYS A 84 -19.24 5.25 27.94
N ASP A 85 -18.04 4.66 27.90
CA ASP A 85 -16.85 5.21 28.54
C ASP A 85 -16.13 6.26 27.67
N PHE A 86 -16.57 6.43 26.42
CA PHE A 86 -16.16 7.51 25.55
C PHE A 86 -17.14 8.69 25.65
N LYS A 87 -16.63 9.89 25.96
CA LYS A 87 -17.45 11.11 26.09
C LYS A 87 -18.06 11.61 24.77
N TRP A 88 -17.53 11.17 23.68
CA TRP A 88 -17.92 11.52 22.31
C TRP A 88 -18.19 10.21 21.56
N PRO A 89 -19.14 10.15 20.60
CA PRO A 89 -19.21 8.98 19.75
C PRO A 89 -17.92 8.88 18.95
N GLY A 90 -16.93 8.24 19.57
CA GLY A 90 -15.59 8.11 19.06
C GLY A 90 -15.63 7.37 17.74
N LYS A 91 -15.58 8.13 16.65
CA LYS A 91 -15.52 7.56 15.31
C LYS A 91 -14.10 7.61 14.77
N LEU A 92 -13.74 6.54 14.13
CA LEU A 92 -12.49 6.39 13.39
C LEU A 92 -12.78 6.55 11.90
N GLY A 93 -11.93 7.28 11.25
CA GLY A 93 -11.96 7.47 9.81
C GLY A 93 -10.69 6.95 9.16
N ASN A 94 -10.47 7.42 7.97
CA ASN A 94 -9.29 7.12 7.17
C ASN A 94 -8.37 8.35 7.09
N ALA A 95 -7.09 8.09 6.95
CA ALA A 95 -6.02 9.05 6.76
C ALA A 95 -6.28 10.12 5.70
N GLU A 96 -6.98 9.73 4.68
CA GLU A 96 -7.05 10.44 3.42
C GLU A 96 -8.29 11.33 3.32
N PHE A 97 -9.21 11.26 4.32
CA PHE A 97 -10.50 11.91 4.23
C PHE A 97 -10.79 12.80 5.44
N ALA A 98 -11.59 13.81 5.20
CA ALA A 98 -12.11 14.70 6.22
C ALA A 98 -12.96 13.92 7.26
N VAL A 99 -13.12 14.49 8.42
CA VAL A 99 -13.86 13.91 9.56
C VAL A 99 -15.29 13.48 9.18
N GLU A 100 -15.89 14.08 8.17
CA GLU A 100 -17.20 13.72 7.63
C GLU A 100 -17.30 12.26 7.11
N PHE A 101 -16.16 11.66 6.74
CA PHE A 101 -16.07 10.26 6.30
C PHE A 101 -15.72 9.29 7.44
N ALA A 102 -15.64 9.76 8.68
CA ALA A 102 -15.48 8.90 9.85
C ALA A 102 -16.80 8.19 10.13
N ASP A 103 -16.90 6.92 9.77
CA ASP A 103 -18.13 6.13 9.83
C ASP A 103 -18.05 4.89 10.73
N ARG A 104 -16.85 4.55 11.26
CA ARG A 104 -16.64 3.42 12.17
C ARG A 104 -16.50 3.90 13.62
N GLU A 105 -17.36 3.40 14.51
CA GLU A 105 -17.23 3.64 15.94
C GLU A 105 -16.05 2.88 16.54
N VAL A 106 -15.39 3.44 17.57
CA VAL A 106 -14.32 2.74 18.32
C VAL A 106 -14.86 1.47 18.96
N LEU A 107 -16.00 1.60 19.65
CA LEU A 107 -16.83 0.49 20.13
C LEU A 107 -18.27 0.80 19.71
N VAL A 108 -18.98 -0.22 19.26
CA VAL A 108 -20.34 -0.04 18.72
C VAL A 108 -21.31 0.38 19.84
N THR A 109 -22.12 1.41 19.54
CA THR A 109 -23.09 1.96 20.48
C THR A 109 -24.46 1.28 20.41
N ASP A 110 -24.99 1.09 19.19
CA ASP A 110 -26.38 0.68 19.00
C ASP A 110 -26.58 -0.42 17.94
N LYS A 111 -25.77 -0.44 16.88
CA LYS A 111 -25.99 -1.32 15.74
C LYS A 111 -24.68 -1.90 15.20
N VAL A 112 -24.55 -3.22 15.24
CA VAL A 112 -23.49 -3.94 14.53
C VAL A 112 -23.85 -4.08 13.05
N ARG A 113 -22.84 -3.97 12.18
CA ARG A 113 -23.00 -3.97 10.72
C ARG A 113 -22.26 -5.12 10.05
N ARG A 114 -21.45 -5.85 10.83
CA ARG A 114 -20.75 -7.06 10.38
C ARG A 114 -20.42 -7.97 11.55
N ILE A 115 -20.13 -9.22 11.24
CA ILE A 115 -19.46 -10.12 12.19
C ILE A 115 -18.06 -9.57 12.48
N GLY A 116 -17.72 -9.48 13.78
CA GLY A 116 -16.41 -8.97 14.21
C GLY A 116 -16.38 -7.47 14.55
N ASP A 117 -17.51 -6.76 14.56
CA ASP A 117 -17.57 -5.40 15.09
C ASP A 117 -17.23 -5.37 16.58
N ASP A 118 -16.43 -4.40 17.00
CA ASP A 118 -15.93 -4.27 18.37
C ASP A 118 -17.01 -3.69 19.30
N ILE A 119 -17.37 -4.40 20.37
CA ILE A 119 -18.49 -4.05 21.26
C ILE A 119 -18.01 -3.59 22.64
N ALA A 120 -17.08 -4.35 23.24
CA ALA A 120 -16.52 -4.07 24.54
C ALA A 120 -15.09 -4.62 24.63
N ALA A 121 -14.34 -4.20 25.65
CA ALA A 121 -13.00 -4.71 25.90
C ALA A 121 -12.75 -4.93 27.39
N VAL A 122 -11.92 -5.92 27.70
CA VAL A 122 -11.54 -6.26 29.06
C VAL A 122 -10.04 -6.10 29.24
N ALA A 123 -9.59 -5.50 30.34
CA ALA A 123 -8.20 -5.54 30.82
C ALA A 123 -8.10 -6.43 32.06
N ALA A 124 -7.22 -7.41 32.03
CA ALA A 124 -7.00 -8.35 33.12
C ALA A 124 -5.49 -8.60 33.38
N ILE A 125 -5.19 -9.31 34.44
CA ILE A 125 -3.79 -9.58 34.87
C ILE A 125 -3.03 -10.47 33.90
N ASP A 126 -3.72 -11.28 33.11
CA ASP A 126 -3.16 -12.17 32.08
C ASP A 126 -4.18 -12.45 30.98
N GLU A 127 -3.73 -13.12 29.91
CA GLU A 127 -4.54 -13.39 28.72
C GLU A 127 -5.70 -14.36 28.99
N GLU A 128 -5.46 -15.39 29.81
CA GLU A 128 -6.47 -16.38 30.16
C GLU A 128 -7.63 -15.74 30.92
N THR A 129 -7.32 -14.91 31.91
CA THR A 129 -8.32 -14.16 32.68
C THR A 129 -9.09 -13.18 31.80
N ALA A 130 -8.40 -12.47 30.89
CA ALA A 130 -9.06 -11.56 29.94
C ALA A 130 -10.03 -12.31 29.02
N GLN A 131 -9.63 -13.48 28.50
CA GLN A 131 -10.48 -14.29 27.63
C GLN A 131 -11.71 -14.84 28.38
N LYS A 132 -11.52 -15.38 29.58
CA LYS A 132 -12.63 -15.84 30.44
C LYS A 132 -13.64 -14.71 30.73
N ALA A 133 -13.14 -13.51 30.97
CA ALA A 133 -14.01 -12.35 31.18
C ALA A 133 -14.79 -11.98 29.92
N VAL A 134 -14.16 -12.00 28.75
CA VAL A 134 -14.83 -11.79 27.45
C VAL A 134 -15.97 -12.80 27.26
N ASP A 135 -15.72 -14.08 27.58
CA ASP A 135 -16.71 -15.17 27.43
C ASP A 135 -17.89 -15.04 28.40
N LEU A 136 -17.74 -14.30 29.52
CA LEU A 136 -18.79 -14.02 30.49
C LEU A 136 -19.66 -12.81 30.14
N ILE A 137 -19.21 -11.93 29.26
CA ILE A 137 -19.98 -10.76 28.81
C ILE A 137 -21.09 -11.24 27.87
N LYS A 138 -22.33 -10.88 28.20
CA LYS A 138 -23.51 -11.24 27.39
C LYS A 138 -23.97 -10.02 26.61
N VAL A 139 -24.16 -10.19 25.32
CA VAL A 139 -24.73 -9.17 24.44
C VAL A 139 -26.06 -9.70 23.91
N GLU A 140 -27.14 -8.94 24.10
CA GLU A 140 -28.46 -9.24 23.53
C GLU A 140 -28.66 -8.46 22.25
N TYR A 141 -29.14 -9.13 21.22
CA TYR A 141 -29.32 -8.57 19.89
C TYR A 141 -30.77 -8.66 19.39
N GLU A 142 -31.17 -7.72 18.57
CA GLU A 142 -32.34 -7.77 17.69
C GLU A 142 -31.85 -7.79 16.24
N ASP A 143 -31.99 -8.92 15.56
CA ASP A 143 -31.55 -9.07 14.17
C ASP A 143 -32.27 -8.10 13.22
N ILE A 144 -31.52 -7.55 12.29
CA ILE A 144 -31.97 -6.70 11.19
C ILE A 144 -31.64 -7.43 9.88
N PRO A 145 -32.48 -7.32 8.82
CA PRO A 145 -32.12 -7.87 7.52
C PRO A 145 -30.73 -7.42 7.06
N ALA A 146 -29.92 -8.37 6.61
CA ALA A 146 -28.57 -8.14 6.09
C ALA A 146 -28.56 -8.26 4.56
N VAL A 147 -27.63 -7.60 3.90
CA VAL A 147 -27.38 -7.70 2.45
C VAL A 147 -25.88 -7.95 2.19
N PHE A 148 -25.59 -8.96 1.38
CA PHE A 148 -24.22 -9.41 1.10
C PHE A 148 -23.83 -9.24 -0.37
N ASP A 149 -24.79 -9.24 -1.29
CA ASP A 149 -24.55 -8.95 -2.69
C ASP A 149 -24.54 -7.43 -2.94
N PRO A 150 -23.48 -6.86 -3.53
CA PRO A 150 -23.41 -5.43 -3.78
C PRO A 150 -24.42 -4.93 -4.82
N PHE A 151 -24.88 -5.79 -5.73
CA PHE A 151 -25.91 -5.41 -6.69
C PHE A 151 -27.29 -5.35 -6.01
N GLU A 152 -27.64 -6.35 -5.22
CA GLU A 152 -28.86 -6.34 -4.40
C GLU A 152 -28.86 -5.16 -3.41
N ALA A 153 -27.68 -4.80 -2.84
CA ALA A 153 -27.55 -3.68 -1.92
C ALA A 153 -27.89 -2.32 -2.55
N MET A 154 -27.76 -2.19 -3.86
CA MET A 154 -28.09 -0.98 -4.62
C MET A 154 -29.56 -0.91 -5.08
N GLU A 155 -30.35 -1.96 -4.90
CA GLU A 155 -31.74 -2.00 -5.31
C GLU A 155 -32.65 -1.15 -4.40
N ASP A 156 -33.74 -0.69 -4.95
CA ASP A 156 -34.81 0.00 -4.19
C ASP A 156 -35.37 -0.89 -3.08
N GLY A 157 -35.32 -0.42 -1.84
CA GLY A 157 -35.80 -1.16 -0.67
C GLY A 157 -34.82 -2.15 -0.06
N ALA A 158 -33.60 -2.22 -0.53
CA ALA A 158 -32.53 -3.00 0.09
C ALA A 158 -32.29 -2.58 1.56
N PRO A 159 -31.85 -3.49 2.43
CA PRO A 159 -31.48 -3.16 3.80
C PRO A 159 -30.40 -2.05 3.82
N TRP A 160 -30.66 -0.98 4.59
CA TRP A 160 -29.69 0.08 4.74
C TRP A 160 -28.57 -0.34 5.70
N VAL A 161 -27.34 -0.37 5.18
CA VAL A 161 -26.15 -0.78 5.94
C VAL A 161 -25.50 0.42 6.62
N ASN A 162 -25.04 1.42 5.84
CA ASN A 162 -24.31 2.60 6.31
C ASN A 162 -24.42 3.76 5.31
N GLY A 163 -23.83 4.92 5.66
CA GLY A 163 -23.93 6.13 4.84
C GLY A 163 -25.27 6.85 4.96
N ALA A 164 -25.62 7.70 4.00
CA ALA A 164 -26.91 8.33 3.94
C ALA A 164 -27.98 7.35 3.39
N PRO A 165 -29.21 7.30 3.96
CA PRO A 165 -30.20 6.31 3.56
C PRO A 165 -30.68 6.40 2.11
N ASP A 166 -30.54 7.56 1.47
CA ASP A 166 -30.95 7.84 0.09
C ASP A 166 -29.86 7.52 -0.95
N THR A 167 -28.71 6.98 -0.53
CA THR A 167 -27.60 6.64 -1.42
C THR A 167 -27.66 5.23 -1.99
N HIS A 168 -28.67 4.42 -1.68
CA HIS A 168 -28.78 3.02 -2.11
C HIS A 168 -27.53 2.22 -1.75
N ASN A 169 -27.00 2.41 -0.52
CA ASN A 169 -25.75 1.84 -0.03
C ASN A 169 -24.49 2.18 -0.85
N VAL A 170 -24.55 3.10 -1.80
CA VAL A 170 -23.35 3.58 -2.50
C VAL A 170 -22.61 4.54 -1.59
N GLY A 171 -21.48 4.05 -1.01
CA GLY A 171 -20.65 4.85 -0.11
C GLY A 171 -19.71 5.79 -0.83
N MET A 172 -19.37 5.49 -2.09
CA MET A 172 -18.56 6.34 -2.96
C MET A 172 -18.83 6.02 -4.42
N ALA A 173 -18.92 7.06 -5.25
CA ALA A 173 -18.93 6.95 -6.70
C ALA A 173 -17.85 7.88 -7.27
N THR A 174 -17.12 7.40 -8.28
CA THR A 174 -16.11 8.18 -8.99
C THR A 174 -16.29 8.00 -10.49
N PHE A 175 -16.23 9.11 -11.20
CA PHE A 175 -16.32 9.15 -12.65
C PHE A 175 -15.01 9.67 -13.22
N ARG A 176 -14.56 9.08 -14.32
CA ARG A 176 -13.38 9.51 -15.04
C ARG A 176 -13.62 9.46 -16.53
N LYS A 177 -13.84 10.64 -17.10
CA LYS A 177 -14.03 10.82 -18.52
C LYS A 177 -12.98 11.75 -19.09
N GLY A 178 -12.67 11.61 -20.37
CA GLY A 178 -11.75 12.52 -21.04
C GLY A 178 -11.40 12.12 -22.46
N GLY A 179 -10.89 13.08 -23.20
CA GLY A 179 -10.49 12.91 -24.59
C GLY A 179 -11.60 13.22 -25.59
N THR A 180 -11.64 12.46 -26.67
CA THR A 180 -12.70 12.52 -27.69
C THR A 180 -14.00 11.91 -27.16
N ASP A 181 -15.11 12.13 -27.87
CA ASP A 181 -16.39 11.50 -27.53
C ASP A 181 -16.27 9.97 -27.65
N PRO A 182 -16.46 9.22 -26.53
CA PRO A 182 -16.36 7.78 -26.55
C PRO A 182 -17.38 7.13 -27.50
N ASP A 183 -18.59 7.65 -27.62
CA ASP A 183 -19.61 7.07 -28.49
C ASP A 183 -19.20 7.21 -29.98
N GLU A 184 -18.56 8.31 -30.36
CA GLU A 184 -18.00 8.48 -31.72
C GLU A 184 -16.85 7.49 -31.98
N GLU A 185 -15.94 7.30 -31.03
CA GLU A 185 -14.81 6.37 -31.16
C GLU A 185 -15.31 4.91 -31.26
N PHE A 186 -16.31 4.51 -30.45
CA PHE A 186 -16.93 3.19 -30.56
C PHE A 186 -17.69 2.99 -31.86
N ALA A 187 -18.42 3.99 -32.35
CA ALA A 187 -19.16 3.92 -33.62
C ALA A 187 -18.25 3.80 -34.84
N ASN A 188 -17.05 4.39 -34.78
CA ASN A 188 -16.06 4.41 -35.88
C ASN A 188 -14.98 3.32 -35.73
N ALA A 189 -15.01 2.50 -34.66
CA ALA A 189 -14.05 1.45 -34.44
C ALA A 189 -14.13 0.35 -35.51
N ALA A 190 -12.98 -0.19 -35.87
CA ALA A 190 -12.92 -1.35 -36.77
C ALA A 190 -13.27 -2.65 -35.99
N PHE A 191 -13.00 -2.68 -34.68
CA PHE A 191 -13.29 -3.80 -33.82
C PHE A 191 -13.65 -3.32 -32.40
N VAL A 192 -14.65 -3.94 -31.79
CA VAL A 192 -15.08 -3.69 -30.42
C VAL A 192 -15.09 -5.03 -29.67
N TYR A 193 -14.45 -5.07 -28.51
CA TYR A 193 -14.51 -6.20 -27.60
C TYR A 193 -15.18 -5.81 -26.29
N LYS A 194 -16.00 -6.71 -25.72
CA LYS A 194 -16.75 -6.49 -24.48
C LYS A 194 -16.71 -7.74 -23.63
N GLU A 195 -16.53 -7.55 -22.30
CA GLU A 195 -16.47 -8.68 -21.36
C GLU A 195 -16.73 -8.24 -19.92
N ASP A 196 -17.20 -9.19 -19.09
CA ASP A 196 -17.41 -9.06 -17.67
C ASP A 196 -16.36 -9.87 -16.89
N TYR A 197 -15.84 -9.28 -15.81
CA TYR A 197 -14.80 -9.87 -14.98
C TYR A 197 -15.17 -9.80 -13.50
N GLU A 198 -14.68 -10.78 -12.74
CA GLU A 198 -14.88 -10.85 -11.30
C GLU A 198 -13.58 -11.19 -10.58
N THR A 199 -13.34 -10.52 -9.45
CA THR A 199 -12.21 -10.79 -8.56
C THR A 199 -12.67 -11.05 -7.14
N HIS A 200 -11.88 -11.81 -6.39
CA HIS A 200 -12.28 -12.31 -5.07
C HIS A 200 -11.60 -11.55 -3.92
N ARG A 201 -12.03 -11.87 -2.70
CA ARG A 201 -11.52 -11.35 -1.44
C ARG A 201 -10.24 -12.07 -1.02
N MET A 202 -9.23 -11.31 -0.57
CA MET A 202 -7.95 -11.81 -0.07
C MET A 202 -7.54 -11.05 1.19
N VAL A 203 -6.87 -11.69 2.14
CA VAL A 203 -6.33 -11.05 3.35
C VAL A 203 -4.83 -10.74 3.21
N HIS A 204 -4.35 -9.75 3.95
CA HIS A 204 -2.95 -9.33 3.93
C HIS A 204 -1.98 -10.38 4.46
N ALA A 205 -2.44 -11.16 5.44
CA ALA A 205 -1.72 -12.27 6.05
C ALA A 205 -0.30 -11.93 6.56
N ALA A 206 -0.09 -10.69 7.02
CA ALA A 206 1.17 -10.31 7.65
C ALA A 206 1.52 -11.28 8.79
N ILE A 207 2.78 -11.73 8.87
CA ILE A 207 3.23 -12.70 9.89
C ILE A 207 3.03 -12.12 11.30
N GLU A 208 3.41 -10.85 11.51
CA GLU A 208 3.07 -10.14 12.75
C GLU A 208 1.57 -9.82 12.78
N PRO A 209 0.81 -10.32 13.78
CA PRO A 209 -0.57 -9.89 13.98
C PRO A 209 -0.62 -8.42 14.41
N HIS A 210 -1.80 -7.81 14.36
CA HIS A 210 -1.99 -6.47 14.88
C HIS A 210 -1.80 -6.45 16.39
N ALA A 211 -1.05 -5.48 16.88
CA ALA A 211 -0.74 -5.34 18.30
C ALA A 211 -0.56 -3.87 18.69
N ALA A 212 -0.92 -3.56 19.93
CA ALA A 212 -0.61 -2.31 20.59
C ALA A 212 -0.25 -2.54 22.05
N THR A 213 0.73 -1.79 22.53
CA THR A 213 1.03 -1.64 23.96
C THR A 213 0.86 -0.17 24.30
N ALA A 214 0.05 0.16 25.28
CA ALA A 214 -0.24 1.54 25.67
C ALA A 214 0.09 1.80 27.13
N ASN A 215 0.60 3.00 27.43
CA ASN A 215 0.82 3.50 28.79
C ASN A 215 0.30 4.92 28.92
N TYR A 216 -0.60 5.15 29.88
CA TYR A 216 -1.07 6.47 30.23
C TYR A 216 -0.31 6.98 31.46
N GLU A 217 0.42 8.06 31.29
CA GLU A 217 1.20 8.65 32.38
C GLU A 217 1.31 10.17 32.18
N ASN A 218 1.17 10.92 33.28
CA ASN A 218 1.27 12.38 33.29
C ASN A 218 0.38 13.12 32.26
N GLY A 219 -0.79 12.54 31.96
CA GLY A 219 -1.74 13.11 31.00
C GLY A 219 -1.43 12.83 29.54
N VAL A 220 -0.46 11.95 29.27
CA VAL A 220 -0.03 11.55 27.91
C VAL A 220 -0.28 10.06 27.70
N TYR A 221 -0.85 9.71 26.56
CA TYR A 221 -1.02 8.34 26.10
C TYR A 221 0.14 7.99 25.16
N THR A 222 1.05 7.13 25.60
CA THR A 222 2.12 6.57 24.76
C THR A 222 1.68 5.22 24.23
N ILE A 223 1.63 5.07 22.90
CA ILE A 223 1.12 3.87 22.21
C ILE A 223 2.19 3.32 21.27
N TRP A 224 2.79 2.18 21.61
CA TRP A 224 3.62 1.39 20.71
C TRP A 224 2.72 0.49 19.88
N MET A 225 2.66 0.71 18.58
CA MET A 225 1.67 0.05 17.73
C MET A 225 2.25 -0.45 16.42
N SER A 226 1.77 -1.61 15.97
CA SER A 226 2.05 -2.11 14.62
C SER A 226 1.20 -1.36 13.60
N THR A 227 1.71 -0.24 13.09
CA THR A 227 1.00 0.65 12.17
C THR A 227 1.87 1.09 11.00
N GLN A 228 1.22 1.47 9.90
CA GLN A 228 1.81 2.12 8.74
C GLN A 228 1.76 3.65 8.83
N LEU A 229 0.99 4.25 9.78
CA LEU A 229 0.53 5.63 9.71
C LEU A 229 0.51 6.31 11.09
N CYS A 230 1.67 6.46 11.77
CA CYS A 230 1.72 6.96 13.17
C CYS A 230 1.03 8.31 13.36
N PHE A 231 1.26 9.30 12.49
CA PHE A 231 0.69 10.64 12.62
C PHE A 231 -0.82 10.66 12.34
N VAL A 232 -1.26 9.76 11.48
CA VAL A 232 -2.67 9.59 11.16
C VAL A 232 -3.41 8.93 12.32
N ASP A 233 -2.82 7.91 12.93
CA ASP A 233 -3.39 7.29 14.14
C ASP A 233 -3.42 8.29 15.30
N GLN A 234 -2.39 9.11 15.46
CA GLN A 234 -2.38 10.22 16.43
C GLN A 234 -3.58 11.15 16.21
N TYR A 235 -3.81 11.58 14.97
CA TYR A 235 -4.92 12.45 14.61
C TYR A 235 -6.28 11.81 14.92
N TRP A 236 -6.54 10.59 14.41
CA TRP A 236 -7.83 9.94 14.59
C TRP A 236 -8.09 9.55 16.04
N TYR A 237 -7.05 9.12 16.77
CA TYR A 237 -7.20 8.82 18.19
C TYR A 237 -7.45 10.06 19.03
N SER A 238 -6.78 11.19 18.74
CA SER A 238 -7.06 12.46 19.40
C SER A 238 -8.50 12.90 19.16
N HIS A 239 -8.96 12.78 17.92
CA HIS A 239 -10.33 13.12 17.51
C HIS A 239 -11.36 12.21 18.19
N ALA A 240 -11.18 10.90 18.13
CA ALA A 240 -12.08 9.93 18.72
C ALA A 240 -12.13 9.98 20.26
N MET A 241 -11.05 10.40 20.92
CA MET A 241 -11.00 10.57 22.38
C MET A 241 -11.40 11.99 22.84
N GLY A 242 -11.47 12.96 21.93
CA GLY A 242 -11.72 14.36 22.26
C GLY A 242 -10.60 14.98 23.10
N VAL A 243 -9.34 14.66 22.79
CA VAL A 243 -8.15 15.20 23.46
C VAL A 243 -7.20 15.83 22.44
N ASP A 244 -6.33 16.73 22.91
CA ASP A 244 -5.35 17.36 22.03
C ASP A 244 -4.38 16.32 21.45
N PRO A 245 -3.99 16.44 20.18
CA PRO A 245 -3.02 15.51 19.55
C PRO A 245 -1.71 15.41 20.35
N GLU A 246 -1.24 16.49 20.96
CA GLU A 246 -0.04 16.53 21.79
C GLU A 246 -0.10 15.60 23.03
N LYS A 247 -1.29 15.14 23.40
CA LYS A 247 -1.48 14.15 24.48
C LYS A 247 -1.40 12.72 23.99
N ILE A 248 -1.31 12.49 22.70
CA ILE A 248 -1.20 11.16 22.11
C ILE A 248 0.14 11.04 21.39
N ARG A 249 0.98 10.15 21.89
CA ARG A 249 2.25 9.78 21.28
C ARG A 249 2.15 8.39 20.68
N VAL A 250 2.24 8.29 19.38
CA VAL A 250 2.28 7.01 18.66
C VAL A 250 3.71 6.72 18.24
N ILE A 251 4.20 5.55 18.59
CA ILE A 251 5.55 5.08 18.29
C ILE A 251 5.44 3.79 17.48
N LYS A 252 6.10 3.75 16.33
CA LYS A 252 6.24 2.54 15.52
C LYS A 252 7.50 1.77 15.94
N PRO A 253 7.39 0.59 16.55
CA PRO A 253 8.51 -0.33 16.68
C PRO A 253 8.83 -1.01 15.34
N LEU A 254 9.56 -2.13 15.33
CA LEU A 254 9.63 -2.96 14.13
C LEU A 254 8.22 -3.44 13.75
N VAL A 255 7.95 -3.51 12.44
CA VAL A 255 6.69 -4.00 11.91
C VAL A 255 6.94 -5.23 11.03
N GLY A 256 6.28 -6.31 11.35
CA GLY A 256 6.42 -7.63 10.71
C GLY A 256 5.50 -7.84 9.53
N GLY A 257 5.46 -6.86 8.60
CA GLY A 257 4.57 -6.81 7.45
C GLY A 257 3.32 -5.98 7.70
N GLY A 258 2.84 -5.34 6.64
CA GLY A 258 1.62 -4.52 6.68
C GLY A 258 0.78 -4.72 5.42
N PHE A 259 1.37 -4.53 4.25
CA PHE A 259 0.75 -4.72 2.93
C PHE A 259 -0.56 -3.93 2.72
N GLY A 260 -0.79 -2.88 3.53
CA GLY A 260 -2.05 -2.12 3.59
C GLY A 260 -2.94 -2.50 4.77
N GLY A 261 -2.78 -3.69 5.36
CA GLY A 261 -3.60 -4.17 6.47
C GLY A 261 -3.42 -3.41 7.79
N LYS A 262 -2.35 -2.62 7.90
CA LYS A 262 -2.06 -1.80 9.08
C LYS A 262 -2.20 -0.30 8.78
N MET A 263 -3.05 0.04 7.79
CA MET A 263 -3.32 1.44 7.38
C MET A 263 -4.59 2.03 7.98
N ASP A 264 -5.63 1.24 8.22
CA ASP A 264 -6.81 1.76 8.89
C ASP A 264 -6.51 2.10 10.34
N SER A 265 -7.04 3.21 10.85
CA SER A 265 -7.00 3.52 12.28
C SER A 265 -7.95 2.59 13.01
N TYR A 266 -7.42 1.49 13.51
CA TYR A 266 -8.19 0.46 14.20
C TYR A 266 -8.41 0.80 15.68
N SER A 267 -9.47 0.24 16.25
CA SER A 267 -9.88 0.44 17.66
C SER A 267 -8.87 -0.09 18.68
N PHE A 268 -8.10 -1.14 18.39
CA PHE A 268 -7.28 -1.82 19.39
C PHE A 268 -6.22 -0.91 20.05
N GLY A 269 -5.64 0.04 19.33
CA GLY A 269 -4.67 0.99 19.87
C GLY A 269 -5.31 1.97 20.86
N ILE A 270 -6.43 2.59 20.49
CA ILE A 270 -7.16 3.53 21.34
C ILE A 270 -7.83 2.84 22.53
N VAL A 271 -8.31 1.61 22.33
CA VAL A 271 -8.89 0.78 23.41
C VAL A 271 -7.82 0.43 24.44
N ALA A 272 -6.63 -0.01 24.04
CA ALA A 272 -5.52 -0.25 24.95
C ALA A 272 -5.13 1.02 25.72
N ALA A 273 -5.10 2.17 25.05
CA ALA A 273 -4.81 3.46 25.66
C ALA A 273 -5.87 3.87 26.71
N LYS A 274 -7.15 3.70 26.39
CA LYS A 274 -8.25 4.02 27.33
C LYS A 274 -8.28 3.08 28.53
N LEU A 275 -8.05 1.79 28.33
CA LEU A 275 -7.94 0.83 29.43
C LEU A 275 -6.72 1.14 30.32
N SER A 276 -5.62 1.63 29.75
CA SER A 276 -4.46 2.09 30.50
C SER A 276 -4.79 3.29 31.38
N GLU A 277 -5.55 4.26 30.87
CA GLU A 277 -6.05 5.40 31.66
C GLU A 277 -6.92 4.93 32.84
N MET A 278 -7.92 4.07 32.58
CA MET A 278 -8.86 3.56 33.57
C MET A 278 -8.17 2.80 34.71
N THR A 279 -7.10 2.07 34.39
CA THR A 279 -6.40 1.21 35.35
C THR A 279 -5.14 1.84 35.96
N SER A 280 -4.68 2.97 35.40
CA SER A 280 -3.37 3.57 35.72
C SER A 280 -2.22 2.55 35.60
N ARG A 281 -2.31 1.62 34.64
CA ARG A 281 -1.33 0.56 34.38
C ARG A 281 -1.14 0.41 32.87
N PRO A 282 0.06 0.03 32.41
CA PRO A 282 0.25 -0.31 31.00
C PRO A 282 -0.69 -1.43 30.57
N VAL A 283 -1.19 -1.37 29.33
CA VAL A 283 -2.08 -2.38 28.74
C VAL A 283 -1.54 -2.81 27.39
N ARG A 284 -1.46 -4.12 27.20
CA ARG A 284 -1.10 -4.75 25.93
C ARG A 284 -2.29 -5.47 25.33
N MET A 285 -2.53 -5.25 24.03
CA MET A 285 -3.49 -5.98 23.22
C MET A 285 -2.78 -6.56 21.99
N VAL A 286 -2.80 -7.88 21.86
CA VAL A 286 -2.28 -8.61 20.71
C VAL A 286 -3.44 -9.44 20.15
N LEU A 287 -3.77 -9.23 18.87
CA LEU A 287 -4.84 -9.96 18.21
C LEU A 287 -4.39 -11.39 17.87
N THR A 288 -5.29 -12.35 18.00
CA THR A 288 -5.09 -13.68 17.44
C THR A 288 -5.15 -13.65 15.92
N ARG A 289 -4.74 -14.73 15.26
CA ARG A 289 -4.86 -14.81 13.80
C ARG A 289 -6.31 -14.74 13.32
N GLU A 290 -7.24 -15.40 13.99
CA GLU A 290 -8.67 -15.31 13.69
C GLU A 290 -9.20 -13.89 13.84
N GLU A 291 -8.81 -13.19 14.90
CA GLU A 291 -9.19 -11.80 15.11
C GLU A 291 -8.67 -10.90 14.01
N VAL A 292 -7.42 -11.12 13.52
CA VAL A 292 -6.86 -10.38 12.39
C VAL A 292 -7.70 -10.60 11.13
N PHE A 293 -8.10 -11.83 10.82
CA PHE A 293 -8.96 -12.12 9.67
C PHE A 293 -10.32 -11.42 9.76
N GLN A 294 -10.93 -11.43 10.93
CA GLN A 294 -12.26 -10.85 11.15
C GLN A 294 -12.25 -9.32 11.20
N MET A 295 -11.22 -8.73 11.84
CA MET A 295 -11.22 -7.30 12.14
C MET A 295 -10.64 -6.47 10.99
N CYS A 296 -9.56 -6.94 10.35
CA CYS A 296 -8.82 -6.15 9.39
C CYS A 296 -9.55 -6.01 8.06
N ALA A 297 -9.29 -4.91 7.38
CA ALA A 297 -9.72 -4.73 6.00
C ALA A 297 -9.12 -5.83 5.11
N ASN A 298 -9.83 -6.19 4.07
CA ASN A 298 -9.44 -7.19 3.08
C ASN A 298 -9.32 -6.53 1.70
N ARG A 299 -8.73 -7.24 0.72
CA ARG A 299 -8.78 -6.84 -0.69
C ARG A 299 -10.24 -6.85 -1.17
N HIS A 300 -10.67 -5.79 -1.86
CA HIS A 300 -12.03 -5.70 -2.40
C HIS A 300 -12.29 -6.79 -3.43
N PRO A 301 -13.39 -7.54 -3.35
CA PRO A 301 -14.00 -8.13 -4.53
C PRO A 301 -14.45 -7.00 -5.46
N ILE A 302 -14.17 -7.15 -6.75
CA ILE A 302 -14.56 -6.15 -7.76
C ILE A 302 -15.17 -6.85 -8.95
N TYR A 303 -16.32 -6.34 -9.40
CA TYR A 303 -17.01 -6.72 -10.61
C TYR A 303 -16.76 -5.63 -11.66
N VAL A 304 -16.28 -6.02 -12.83
CA VAL A 304 -15.83 -5.06 -13.85
C VAL A 304 -16.42 -5.41 -15.20
N HIS A 305 -17.21 -4.50 -15.77
CA HIS A 305 -17.57 -4.53 -17.17
C HIS A 305 -16.57 -3.70 -17.97
N VAL A 306 -15.99 -4.24 -19.05
CA VAL A 306 -15.02 -3.55 -19.90
C VAL A 306 -15.46 -3.60 -21.35
N GLU A 307 -15.41 -2.46 -22.01
CA GLU A 307 -15.53 -2.34 -23.48
C GLU A 307 -14.31 -1.61 -24.03
N THR A 308 -13.72 -2.13 -25.11
CA THR A 308 -12.62 -1.48 -25.83
C THR A 308 -12.92 -1.37 -27.31
N ALA A 309 -12.56 -0.22 -27.88
CA ALA A 309 -12.66 0.09 -29.29
C ALA A 309 -11.26 0.14 -29.92
N HIS A 310 -11.07 -0.54 -31.05
CA HIS A 310 -9.78 -0.66 -31.72
C HIS A 310 -9.86 -0.24 -33.20
N ASP A 311 -8.76 0.31 -33.71
CA ASP A 311 -8.64 0.54 -35.15
C ASP A 311 -8.34 -0.77 -35.91
N LYS A 312 -8.29 -0.71 -37.22
CA LYS A 312 -8.02 -1.86 -38.09
C LYS A 312 -6.66 -2.54 -37.84
N ASP A 313 -5.72 -1.80 -37.27
CA ASP A 313 -4.37 -2.28 -36.96
C ASP A 313 -4.25 -2.80 -35.51
N GLY A 314 -5.34 -2.73 -34.72
CA GLY A 314 -5.40 -3.19 -33.33
C GLY A 314 -5.06 -2.14 -32.26
N ARG A 315 -4.80 -0.86 -32.66
CA ARG A 315 -4.52 0.19 -31.68
C ARG A 315 -5.78 0.53 -30.88
N LEU A 316 -5.62 0.68 -29.57
CA LEU A 316 -6.69 1.08 -28.68
C LEU A 316 -7.11 2.53 -28.94
N LEU A 317 -8.38 2.75 -29.28
CA LEU A 317 -8.97 4.06 -29.52
C LEU A 317 -9.68 4.57 -28.26
N ALA A 318 -10.59 3.77 -27.70
CA ALA A 318 -11.39 4.15 -26.56
C ALA A 318 -11.58 2.97 -25.59
N LYS A 319 -11.80 3.32 -24.33
CA LYS A 319 -12.16 2.36 -23.27
C LYS A 319 -13.35 2.89 -22.48
N ARG A 320 -14.33 2.01 -22.27
CA ARG A 320 -15.43 2.21 -21.32
C ARG A 320 -15.36 1.11 -20.28
N ALA A 321 -15.50 1.47 -19.00
CA ALA A 321 -15.54 0.48 -17.93
C ALA A 321 -16.48 0.88 -16.80
N ARG A 322 -17.09 -0.11 -16.15
CA ARG A 322 -17.93 0.04 -14.97
C ARG A 322 -17.42 -0.90 -13.88
N HIS A 323 -17.08 -0.34 -12.72
CA HIS A 323 -16.51 -1.07 -11.59
C HIS A 323 -17.48 -1.02 -10.41
N ILE A 324 -17.85 -2.18 -9.87
CA ILE A 324 -18.59 -2.31 -8.62
C ILE A 324 -17.69 -2.98 -7.59
N LEU A 325 -17.42 -2.26 -6.49
CA LEU A 325 -16.55 -2.72 -5.41
C LEU A 325 -17.40 -3.11 -4.20
N ASP A 326 -17.32 -4.35 -3.74
CA ASP A 326 -17.89 -4.74 -2.44
C ASP A 326 -17.02 -4.18 -1.31
N GLY A 327 -17.55 -3.19 -0.60
CA GLY A 327 -16.81 -2.42 0.41
C GLY A 327 -16.90 -2.97 1.82
N GLY A 328 -17.86 -3.87 2.10
CA GLY A 328 -18.26 -4.13 3.47
C GLY A 328 -18.92 -2.90 4.10
N PRO A 329 -19.11 -2.86 5.44
CA PRO A 329 -20.00 -1.89 6.06
C PRO A 329 -19.41 -0.50 6.34
N TYR A 330 -18.10 -0.29 6.14
CA TYR A 330 -17.42 0.96 6.50
C TYR A 330 -16.59 1.53 5.34
N GLY A 331 -16.39 2.84 5.34
CA GLY A 331 -15.57 3.54 4.38
C GLY A 331 -14.09 3.15 4.48
N GLY A 332 -13.46 3.47 5.60
CA GLY A 332 -12.05 3.22 5.84
C GLY A 332 -11.15 3.63 4.67
N THR A 333 -10.04 2.95 4.48
CA THR A 333 -9.17 3.13 3.30
C THR A 333 -9.86 2.70 1.99
N GLY A 334 -11.01 2.03 2.07
CA GLY A 334 -11.73 1.55 0.89
C GLY A 334 -12.33 2.66 0.02
N VAL A 335 -12.57 3.86 0.56
CA VAL A 335 -13.13 4.98 -0.21
C VAL A 335 -12.16 5.39 -1.33
N ALA A 336 -10.88 5.57 -1.02
CA ALA A 336 -9.86 5.89 -2.03
C ALA A 336 -9.67 4.76 -3.06
N ALA A 337 -9.93 3.51 -2.70
CA ALA A 337 -9.87 2.37 -3.61
C ALA A 337 -10.82 2.55 -4.81
N CYS A 338 -12.01 3.14 -4.58
CA CYS A 338 -12.97 3.46 -5.63
C CYS A 338 -12.35 4.42 -6.66
N ALA A 339 -11.83 5.57 -6.20
CA ALA A 339 -11.20 6.55 -7.07
C ALA A 339 -9.98 5.97 -7.81
N GLN A 340 -9.13 5.21 -7.11
CA GLN A 340 -7.94 4.64 -7.72
C GLN A 340 -8.24 3.57 -8.78
N SER A 341 -9.32 2.80 -8.63
CA SER A 341 -9.72 1.82 -9.64
C SER A 341 -9.91 2.45 -11.02
N THR A 342 -10.39 3.70 -11.09
CA THR A 342 -10.56 4.44 -12.34
C THR A 342 -9.22 4.93 -12.93
N ILE A 343 -8.19 5.14 -12.10
CA ILE A 343 -6.84 5.52 -12.55
C ILE A 343 -6.19 4.35 -13.29
N TRP A 344 -6.26 3.16 -12.71
CA TRP A 344 -5.65 1.95 -13.29
C TRP A 344 -6.30 1.58 -14.63
N ALA A 345 -7.56 1.92 -14.83
CA ALA A 345 -8.22 1.76 -16.13
C ALA A 345 -7.60 2.63 -17.24
N CYS A 346 -6.91 3.73 -16.88
CA CYS A 346 -6.25 4.63 -17.83
C CYS A 346 -4.79 4.25 -18.14
N LEU A 347 -4.21 3.29 -17.38
CA LEU A 347 -2.84 2.83 -17.54
C LEU A 347 -2.82 1.31 -17.81
N PRO A 348 -1.77 0.76 -18.47
CA PRO A 348 -0.61 1.46 -19.06
C PRO A 348 -0.84 1.89 -20.52
N TYR A 349 -2.05 1.80 -21.06
CA TYR A 349 -2.32 1.91 -22.51
C TYR A 349 -2.70 3.32 -22.93
N LYS A 350 -2.18 3.73 -24.08
CA LYS A 350 -2.59 4.95 -24.77
C LYS A 350 -3.95 4.77 -25.44
N MET A 351 -4.81 5.77 -25.33
CA MET A 351 -6.11 5.82 -25.96
C MET A 351 -6.49 7.28 -26.26
N ARG A 352 -7.51 7.50 -27.08
CA ARG A 352 -8.03 8.84 -27.42
C ARG A 352 -9.15 9.25 -26.48
N SER A 353 -9.90 8.26 -25.98
CA SER A 353 -11.07 8.48 -25.14
C SER A 353 -11.14 7.49 -23.99
N VAL A 354 -11.63 7.95 -22.83
CA VAL A 354 -11.89 7.12 -21.65
C VAL A 354 -13.21 7.52 -20.98
N ASP A 355 -14.01 6.53 -20.59
CA ASP A 355 -15.24 6.69 -19.83
C ASP A 355 -15.32 5.56 -18.78
N VAL A 356 -14.92 5.87 -17.55
CA VAL A 356 -14.88 4.90 -16.45
C VAL A 356 -15.71 5.41 -15.30
N GLU A 357 -16.56 4.53 -14.78
CA GLU A 357 -17.34 4.74 -13.56
C GLU A 357 -16.98 3.65 -12.55
N ALA A 358 -16.80 4.04 -11.29
CA ALA A 358 -16.61 3.12 -10.18
C ALA A 358 -17.59 3.46 -9.05
N ARG A 359 -18.20 2.43 -8.45
CA ARG A 359 -19.05 2.55 -7.27
C ARG A 359 -18.56 1.59 -6.20
N ARG A 360 -18.36 2.10 -4.99
CA ARG A 360 -18.09 1.30 -3.80
C ARG A 360 -19.35 1.19 -2.99
N VAL A 361 -19.80 -0.04 -2.75
CA VAL A 361 -21.10 -0.36 -2.17
C VAL A 361 -20.92 -0.89 -0.76
N TYR A 362 -21.72 -0.39 0.18
CA TYR A 362 -21.83 -0.92 1.53
C TYR A 362 -22.60 -2.23 1.54
N THR A 363 -22.04 -3.24 2.19
CA THR A 363 -22.63 -4.56 2.43
C THR A 363 -22.38 -5.00 3.87
N ASN A 364 -23.02 -6.07 4.32
CA ASN A 364 -22.73 -6.68 5.61
C ASN A 364 -21.59 -7.73 5.55
N ASN A 365 -20.84 -7.75 4.47
CA ASN A 365 -19.64 -8.56 4.30
C ASN A 365 -18.47 -8.06 5.18
N PRO A 366 -17.38 -8.84 5.33
CA PRO A 366 -16.16 -8.37 5.94
C PRO A 366 -15.66 -7.08 5.28
N HIS A 367 -15.15 -6.15 6.09
CA HIS A 367 -14.69 -4.85 5.61
C HIS A 367 -13.57 -4.98 4.57
N ALA A 368 -13.63 -4.18 3.52
CA ALA A 368 -12.63 -4.11 2.47
C ALA A 368 -11.94 -2.74 2.43
N GLY A 369 -10.62 -2.76 2.23
CA GLY A 369 -9.78 -1.56 2.24
C GLY A 369 -8.49 -1.73 1.43
N ALA A 370 -7.46 -0.97 1.82
CA ALA A 370 -6.18 -0.98 1.13
C ALA A 370 -5.48 -2.34 1.26
N MET A 371 -4.99 -2.85 0.15
CA MET A 371 -4.06 -3.96 0.09
C MET A 371 -3.08 -3.73 -1.07
N ARG A 372 -1.82 -4.19 -0.91
CA ARG A 372 -0.71 -4.02 -1.87
C ARG A 372 -1.19 -4.03 -3.31
N GLY A 373 -0.89 -2.97 -4.07
CA GLY A 373 -1.41 -2.70 -5.40
C GLY A 373 -2.73 -1.91 -5.44
N TYR A 374 -3.42 -1.76 -4.31
CA TYR A 374 -4.58 -0.88 -4.07
C TYR A 374 -5.55 -0.79 -5.26
N THR A 375 -6.27 -1.89 -5.53
CA THR A 375 -7.11 -2.20 -6.69
C THR A 375 -6.38 -2.41 -8.02
N SER A 376 -5.10 -2.03 -8.18
CA SER A 376 -4.41 -2.24 -9.46
C SER A 376 -4.32 -3.72 -9.86
N CYS A 377 -4.11 -4.63 -8.88
CA CYS A 377 -4.07 -6.07 -9.17
C CYS A 377 -5.37 -6.57 -9.80
N GLN A 378 -6.52 -6.13 -9.26
CA GLN A 378 -7.83 -6.50 -9.76
C GLN A 378 -8.11 -5.87 -11.13
N ILE A 379 -7.89 -4.56 -11.25
CA ILE A 379 -8.19 -3.81 -12.47
C ILE A 379 -7.27 -4.22 -13.61
N HIS A 380 -5.97 -4.42 -13.35
CA HIS A 380 -5.08 -4.92 -14.41
C HIS A 380 -5.36 -6.38 -14.76
N PHE A 381 -5.80 -7.23 -13.79
CA PHE A 381 -6.30 -8.56 -14.16
C PHE A 381 -7.43 -8.44 -15.19
N CYS A 382 -8.48 -7.68 -14.90
CA CYS A 382 -9.63 -7.53 -15.79
C CYS A 382 -9.21 -6.94 -17.15
N HIS A 383 -8.47 -5.82 -17.12
CA HIS A 383 -8.15 -5.08 -18.35
C HIS A 383 -7.07 -5.75 -19.19
N ASP A 384 -6.11 -6.46 -18.60
CA ASP A 384 -5.04 -7.09 -19.37
C ASP A 384 -5.41 -8.48 -19.88
N VAL A 385 -6.27 -9.23 -19.18
CA VAL A 385 -6.95 -10.40 -19.75
C VAL A 385 -7.86 -9.97 -20.89
N HIS A 386 -8.58 -8.84 -20.76
CA HIS A 386 -9.38 -8.26 -21.84
C HIS A 386 -8.54 -7.95 -23.10
N MET A 387 -7.32 -7.39 -22.91
CA MET A 387 -6.41 -7.14 -24.01
C MET A 387 -5.90 -8.42 -24.67
N GLN A 388 -5.73 -9.50 -23.91
CA GLN A 388 -5.39 -10.82 -24.44
C GLN A 388 -6.50 -11.33 -25.37
N LEU A 389 -7.72 -11.37 -24.86
CA LEU A 389 -8.88 -11.89 -25.60
C LEU A 389 -9.20 -11.04 -26.86
N ALA A 390 -9.03 -9.71 -26.75
CA ALA A 390 -9.18 -8.81 -27.90
C ALA A 390 -8.10 -9.05 -28.96
N SER A 391 -6.83 -9.27 -28.55
CA SER A 391 -5.72 -9.56 -29.49
C SER A 391 -5.95 -10.85 -30.27
N GLU A 392 -6.44 -11.89 -29.61
CA GLU A 392 -6.77 -13.17 -30.25
C GLU A 392 -7.93 -13.05 -31.22
N ALA A 393 -9.00 -12.33 -30.82
CA ALA A 393 -10.14 -12.10 -31.68
C ALA A 393 -9.78 -11.30 -32.96
N MET A 394 -8.73 -10.48 -32.89
CA MET A 394 -8.18 -9.75 -34.05
C MET A 394 -7.07 -10.52 -34.78
N GLY A 395 -6.61 -11.66 -34.26
CA GLY A 395 -5.53 -12.46 -34.86
C GLY A 395 -4.16 -11.78 -34.78
N ILE A 396 -3.92 -10.95 -33.75
CA ILE A 396 -2.66 -10.21 -33.56
C ILE A 396 -1.87 -10.85 -32.41
N ASP A 397 -0.52 -10.95 -32.59
CA ASP A 397 0.37 -11.41 -31.52
C ASP A 397 0.14 -10.63 -30.22
N PRO A 398 -0.05 -11.28 -29.06
CA PRO A 398 -0.46 -10.63 -27.81
C PRO A 398 0.57 -9.64 -27.28
N VAL A 399 1.85 -9.82 -27.56
CA VAL A 399 2.91 -8.90 -27.15
C VAL A 399 2.90 -7.68 -28.07
N ASP A 400 2.79 -7.88 -29.38
CA ASP A 400 2.74 -6.80 -30.36
C ASP A 400 1.49 -5.93 -30.16
N PHE A 401 0.34 -6.55 -29.84
CA PHE A 401 -0.91 -5.84 -29.54
C PHE A 401 -0.76 -4.90 -28.34
N ARG A 402 -0.15 -5.36 -27.24
CA ARG A 402 0.15 -4.51 -26.08
C ARG A 402 1.17 -3.44 -26.42
N ARG A 403 2.24 -3.80 -27.12
CA ARG A 403 3.36 -2.91 -27.45
C ARG A 403 2.95 -1.72 -28.31
N MET A 404 1.95 -1.87 -29.19
CA MET A 404 1.39 -0.78 -30.00
C MET A 404 0.74 0.29 -29.14
N SER A 405 0.11 -0.13 -28.03
CA SER A 405 -0.76 0.75 -27.25
C SER A 405 -0.16 1.20 -25.90
N VAL A 406 0.91 0.55 -25.35
CA VAL A 406 1.49 1.00 -24.09
C VAL A 406 2.06 2.42 -24.17
N ALA A 407 2.06 3.09 -23.01
CA ALA A 407 2.51 4.47 -22.87
C ALA A 407 3.96 4.69 -23.31
N ASP A 408 4.24 5.91 -23.76
CA ASP A 408 5.58 6.43 -24.05
C ASP A 408 5.92 7.58 -23.10
N PRO A 409 7.20 7.93 -22.89
CA PRO A 409 7.57 9.14 -22.18
C PRO A 409 6.92 10.38 -22.80
N GLY A 410 6.36 11.25 -21.94
CA GLY A 410 5.66 12.45 -22.35
C GLY A 410 4.19 12.26 -22.74
N TYR A 411 3.66 11.03 -22.65
CA TYR A 411 2.22 10.78 -22.89
C TYR A 411 1.38 11.39 -21.77
N GLU A 412 0.32 12.10 -22.14
CA GLU A 412 -0.74 12.52 -21.23
C GLU A 412 -2.01 11.74 -21.57
N THR A 413 -2.59 11.07 -20.57
CA THR A 413 -3.84 10.34 -20.77
C THR A 413 -5.00 11.31 -21.02
N PRO A 414 -6.10 10.87 -21.64
CA PRO A 414 -7.30 11.70 -21.79
C PRO A 414 -7.80 12.31 -20.49
N SER A 415 -7.56 11.62 -19.36
CA SER A 415 -7.96 12.04 -18.01
C SER A 415 -6.91 12.88 -17.26
N GLY A 416 -5.79 13.26 -17.91
CA GLY A 416 -4.80 14.20 -17.37
C GLY A 416 -3.62 13.58 -16.61
N ILE A 417 -3.46 12.24 -16.60
CA ILE A 417 -2.27 11.58 -16.05
C ILE A 417 -1.06 11.89 -16.95
N LYS A 418 0.01 12.42 -16.34
CA LYS A 418 1.23 12.82 -17.06
C LYS A 418 2.34 11.79 -16.84
N VAL A 419 2.69 11.07 -17.90
CA VAL A 419 3.76 10.09 -17.90
C VAL A 419 5.09 10.80 -18.20
N THR A 420 5.92 10.98 -17.17
CA THR A 420 7.23 11.65 -17.29
C THR A 420 8.29 10.71 -17.86
N SER A 421 8.73 9.72 -17.08
CA SER A 421 9.61 8.64 -17.52
C SER A 421 8.81 7.34 -17.70
N CYS A 422 9.17 6.54 -18.71
CA CYS A 422 8.44 5.31 -19.02
C CYS A 422 9.30 4.32 -19.80
N ALA A 423 9.41 3.11 -19.29
CA ALA A 423 10.09 1.99 -19.94
C ALA A 423 9.12 0.84 -20.31
N SER A 424 7.82 1.10 -20.46
CA SER A 424 6.81 0.05 -20.70
C SER A 424 7.11 -0.80 -21.94
N LYS A 425 7.59 -0.22 -23.03
CA LYS A 425 8.02 -0.97 -24.23
C LYS A 425 9.25 -1.83 -23.96
N GLN A 426 10.25 -1.28 -23.23
CA GLN A 426 11.45 -2.02 -22.88
C GLN A 426 11.12 -3.18 -21.93
N CYS A 427 10.18 -3.00 -21.01
CA CYS A 427 9.69 -4.07 -20.14
C CYS A 427 9.07 -5.21 -20.96
N LEU A 428 8.17 -4.88 -21.91
CA LEU A 428 7.56 -5.88 -22.82
C LEU A 428 8.61 -6.59 -23.67
N ASP A 429 9.54 -5.83 -24.29
CA ASP A 429 10.62 -6.40 -25.10
C ASP A 429 11.52 -7.34 -24.27
N THR A 430 11.79 -6.97 -23.03
CA THR A 430 12.57 -7.80 -22.10
C THR A 430 11.86 -9.12 -21.79
N VAL A 431 10.59 -9.07 -21.37
CA VAL A 431 9.87 -10.31 -21.03
C VAL A 431 9.65 -11.21 -22.24
N ARG A 432 9.37 -10.65 -23.44
CA ARG A 432 9.29 -11.39 -24.70
C ARG A 432 10.56 -12.17 -25.00
N LYS A 433 11.70 -11.48 -24.93
CA LYS A 433 13.02 -12.07 -25.16
C LYS A 433 13.36 -13.15 -24.13
N GLU A 434 13.22 -12.82 -22.86
CA GLU A 434 13.70 -13.68 -21.76
C GLU A 434 12.81 -14.91 -21.53
N ILE A 435 11.50 -14.90 -21.89
CA ILE A 435 10.65 -16.08 -21.90
C ILE A 435 10.84 -16.93 -23.18
N HIS A 436 11.63 -16.43 -24.13
CA HIS A 436 11.87 -17.05 -25.43
C HIS A 436 10.59 -17.21 -26.27
N TRP A 437 9.73 -16.19 -26.28
CA TRP A 437 8.41 -16.25 -26.92
C TRP A 437 8.46 -16.62 -28.40
N ASP A 438 9.31 -15.94 -29.18
CA ASP A 438 9.36 -16.14 -30.64
C ASP A 438 9.82 -17.54 -31.06
N GLU A 439 10.51 -18.25 -30.16
CA GLU A 439 11.02 -19.61 -30.36
C GLU A 439 10.01 -20.67 -29.88
N ARG A 440 9.21 -20.33 -28.84
CA ARG A 440 8.36 -21.28 -28.13
C ARG A 440 6.90 -21.26 -28.54
N LYS A 441 6.35 -20.10 -28.99
CA LYS A 441 4.93 -19.90 -29.24
C LYS A 441 4.29 -20.93 -30.15
N ASP A 442 5.02 -21.44 -31.14
CA ASP A 442 4.54 -22.44 -32.13
C ASP A 442 4.91 -23.86 -31.72
N ASN A 443 5.55 -24.10 -30.59
CA ASN A 443 6.12 -25.39 -30.17
C ASN A 443 5.76 -25.78 -28.72
N LEU A 444 4.71 -25.19 -28.14
CA LEU A 444 4.22 -25.55 -26.80
C LEU A 444 3.57 -26.96 -26.85
N ALA A 445 3.84 -27.77 -25.82
CA ALA A 445 3.20 -29.08 -25.68
C ALA A 445 1.72 -28.93 -25.25
N ASP A 446 0.96 -29.98 -25.37
CA ASP A 446 -0.44 -29.99 -24.88
C ASP A 446 -0.46 -29.74 -23.36
N GLY A 447 -1.26 -28.77 -22.92
CA GLY A 447 -1.31 -28.31 -21.54
C GLY A 447 -0.28 -27.26 -21.17
N GLU A 448 0.72 -26.97 -22.03
CA GLU A 448 1.63 -25.83 -21.81
C GLU A 448 1.05 -24.53 -22.38
N GLY A 449 1.31 -23.40 -21.69
CA GLY A 449 0.89 -22.08 -22.14
C GLY A 449 1.81 -20.98 -21.69
N ILE A 450 1.92 -19.92 -22.50
CA ILE A 450 2.64 -18.69 -22.14
C ILE A 450 1.68 -17.52 -22.23
N GLY A 451 1.65 -16.70 -21.16
CA GLY A 451 0.80 -15.51 -21.07
C GLY A 451 1.59 -14.29 -20.68
N PHE A 452 1.17 -13.14 -21.19
CA PHE A 452 1.80 -11.84 -20.94
C PHE A 452 0.85 -10.89 -20.24
N ALA A 453 1.44 -9.92 -19.52
CA ALA A 453 0.70 -8.79 -18.97
C ALA A 453 1.55 -7.53 -18.92
N ALA A 454 0.87 -6.37 -18.96
CA ALA A 454 1.46 -5.06 -18.76
C ALA A 454 0.65 -4.26 -17.72
N SER A 455 1.33 -3.42 -16.94
CA SER A 455 0.67 -2.58 -15.94
C SER A 455 1.38 -1.24 -15.75
N GLY A 456 0.69 -0.30 -15.11
CA GLY A 456 1.25 0.96 -14.66
C GLY A 456 0.78 1.30 -13.26
N PHE A 457 1.63 1.98 -12.48
CA PHE A 457 1.33 2.36 -11.11
C PHE A 457 1.88 3.74 -10.74
N VAL A 458 1.31 4.39 -9.72
CA VAL A 458 1.81 5.67 -9.20
C VAL A 458 3.12 5.49 -8.45
N SER A 459 4.03 6.44 -8.58
CA SER A 459 5.23 6.54 -7.76
C SER A 459 5.13 7.79 -6.89
N GLY A 460 4.72 7.60 -5.63
CA GLY A 460 4.50 8.70 -4.71
C GLY A 460 3.14 9.36 -4.89
N THR A 461 2.07 8.68 -4.48
CA THR A 461 0.70 9.25 -4.55
C THR A 461 0.61 10.63 -3.92
N GLY A 462 -0.07 11.53 -4.60
CA GLY A 462 -0.21 12.96 -4.24
C GLY A 462 -1.55 13.32 -3.61
N PHE A 463 -2.32 12.36 -3.09
CA PHE A 463 -3.60 12.65 -2.46
C PHE A 463 -3.47 13.55 -1.22
N PRO A 464 -4.41 14.47 -0.99
CA PRO A 464 -4.44 15.29 0.23
C PRO A 464 -4.69 14.41 1.47
N ILE A 465 -4.08 14.77 2.60
CA ILE A 465 -4.16 14.04 3.86
C ILE A 465 -4.39 15.04 4.99
N LEU A 466 -5.26 14.68 5.95
CA LEU A 466 -5.49 15.41 7.20
C LEU A 466 -5.71 16.92 6.99
N ASP A 467 -6.71 17.32 6.22
CA ASP A 467 -7.06 18.73 5.96
C ASP A 467 -5.88 19.64 5.57
N THR A 468 -4.72 19.05 5.25
CA THR A 468 -3.61 19.83 4.73
C THR A 468 -3.95 20.31 3.33
N PRO A 469 -3.72 21.58 3.01
CA PRO A 469 -4.09 22.11 1.71
C PRO A 469 -3.31 21.38 0.61
N ASN A 470 -3.95 20.38 0.06
CA ASN A 470 -3.77 19.85 -1.28
C ASN A 470 -2.62 18.89 -1.58
N ARG A 471 -1.77 18.39 -0.62
CA ARG A 471 -0.66 17.50 -1.10
C ARG A 471 -0.11 16.56 -0.04
N SER A 472 0.10 15.32 -0.42
CA SER A 472 0.98 14.40 0.31
C SER A 472 2.39 14.99 0.41
N SER A 473 2.96 15.03 1.60
CA SER A 473 4.27 15.60 1.87
C SER A 473 5.09 14.72 2.81
N ALA A 474 6.39 14.91 2.81
CA ALA A 474 7.31 14.31 3.76
C ALA A 474 8.31 15.37 4.25
N SER A 475 8.74 15.25 5.49
CA SER A 475 9.78 16.10 6.07
C SER A 475 10.83 15.23 6.76
N VAL A 476 12.10 15.64 6.65
CA VAL A 476 13.25 14.98 7.26
C VAL A 476 14.16 16.03 7.90
N VAL A 477 14.69 15.70 9.06
CA VAL A 477 15.73 16.49 9.72
C VAL A 477 17.01 15.64 9.84
N VAL A 478 18.13 16.22 9.47
CA VAL A 478 19.45 15.63 9.62
C VAL A 478 20.20 16.43 10.67
N LYS A 479 20.79 15.74 11.63
CA LYS A 479 21.59 16.32 12.70
C LYS A 479 22.99 15.69 12.69
N ILE A 480 24.02 16.52 12.68
CA ILE A 480 25.42 16.07 12.60
C ILE A 480 26.17 16.54 13.84
N ASN A 481 26.68 15.61 14.61
CA ASN A 481 27.39 15.90 15.84
C ASN A 481 28.89 16.21 15.59
N LYS A 482 29.60 16.62 16.64
CA LYS A 482 31.04 16.97 16.57
C LYS A 482 31.97 15.86 16.11
N LEU A 483 31.52 14.61 16.10
CA LEU A 483 32.28 13.47 15.60
C LEU A 483 32.01 13.17 14.14
N GLY A 484 31.14 13.95 13.48
CA GLY A 484 30.71 13.73 12.10
C GLY A 484 29.68 12.60 11.95
N HIS A 485 29.13 12.11 13.06
CA HIS A 485 28.04 11.13 13.02
C HIS A 485 26.71 11.81 12.70
N VAL A 486 25.94 11.23 11.82
CA VAL A 486 24.68 11.77 11.29
C VAL A 486 23.49 11.04 11.90
N THR A 487 22.55 11.79 12.46
CA THR A 487 21.24 11.26 12.85
C THR A 487 20.16 11.77 11.90
N VAL A 488 19.42 10.87 11.30
CA VAL A 488 18.30 11.16 10.40
C VAL A 488 17.00 10.99 11.17
N TYR A 489 16.19 12.03 11.26
CA TYR A 489 14.86 11.99 11.87
C TYR A 489 13.82 12.01 10.77
N THR A 490 13.00 10.97 10.71
CA THR A 490 11.95 10.80 9.69
C THR A 490 10.67 10.23 10.30
N GLY A 491 9.53 10.74 9.89
CA GLY A 491 8.22 10.18 10.25
C GLY A 491 7.79 8.99 9.36
N ALA A 492 8.59 8.64 8.35
CA ALA A 492 8.29 7.52 7.46
C ALA A 492 8.29 6.18 8.21
N ASN A 493 7.39 5.27 7.82
CA ASN A 493 7.20 4.01 8.51
C ASN A 493 7.78 2.83 7.69
N ASP A 494 8.88 2.22 8.15
CA ASP A 494 9.33 0.93 7.61
C ASP A 494 8.40 -0.19 8.13
N ILE A 495 7.78 -0.91 7.23
CA ILE A 495 6.89 -2.05 7.52
C ILE A 495 7.49 -3.39 7.08
N GLY A 496 8.80 -3.41 6.84
CA GLY A 496 9.56 -4.56 6.38
C GLY A 496 10.28 -4.37 5.05
N MET A 497 9.90 -3.33 4.25
CA MET A 497 10.46 -3.09 2.93
C MET A 497 11.88 -2.50 2.94
N GLY A 498 12.40 -2.02 4.08
CA GLY A 498 13.75 -1.48 4.19
C GLY A 498 13.87 0.02 3.93
N SER A 499 12.78 0.77 4.06
CA SER A 499 12.78 2.23 3.83
C SER A 499 13.67 2.98 4.81
N ASP A 500 13.78 2.54 6.07
CA ASP A 500 14.67 3.15 7.06
C ASP A 500 16.13 3.08 6.57
N THR A 501 16.52 1.93 6.00
CA THR A 501 17.83 1.75 5.39
C THR A 501 18.01 2.59 4.14
N ALA A 502 16.99 2.70 3.30
CA ALA A 502 17.03 3.52 2.09
C ALA A 502 17.19 5.01 2.41
N MET A 503 16.47 5.54 3.41
CA MET A 503 16.60 6.93 3.86
C MET A 503 18.01 7.21 4.38
N THR A 504 18.55 6.28 5.20
CA THR A 504 19.92 6.34 5.72
C THR A 504 20.94 6.38 4.57
N ALA A 505 20.76 5.50 3.56
CA ALA A 505 21.66 5.43 2.41
C ALA A 505 21.62 6.70 1.53
N ILE A 506 20.44 7.28 1.33
CA ILE A 506 20.28 8.55 0.59
C ILE A 506 21.04 9.68 1.27
N VAL A 507 20.92 9.82 2.58
CA VAL A 507 21.63 10.85 3.35
C VAL A 507 23.14 10.59 3.35
N ALA A 508 23.56 9.36 3.60
CA ALA A 508 24.97 8.99 3.60
C ALA A 508 25.62 9.20 2.23
N GLU A 509 24.95 8.83 1.14
CA GLU A 509 25.41 9.07 -0.24
C GLU A 509 25.62 10.57 -0.50
N GLU A 510 24.65 11.42 -0.16
CA GLU A 510 24.71 12.86 -0.40
C GLU A 510 25.83 13.55 0.43
N LEU A 511 26.13 13.01 1.62
CA LEU A 511 27.20 13.49 2.51
C LEU A 511 28.54 12.79 2.31
N GLY A 512 28.67 11.86 1.34
CA GLY A 512 29.90 11.11 1.07
C GLY A 512 30.35 10.21 2.23
N LEU A 513 29.40 9.72 3.04
CA LEU A 513 29.61 8.90 4.23
C LEU A 513 29.25 7.43 3.97
N THR A 514 29.45 6.57 4.97
CA THR A 514 28.99 5.17 4.99
C THR A 514 27.76 5.02 5.90
N LEU A 515 27.11 3.85 5.86
CA LEU A 515 25.96 3.59 6.74
C LEU A 515 26.34 3.57 8.22
N GLU A 516 27.56 3.13 8.57
CA GLU A 516 28.05 3.09 9.94
C GLU A 516 28.19 4.49 10.57
N ASN A 517 28.32 5.53 9.74
CA ASN A 517 28.35 6.92 10.19
C ASN A 517 26.97 7.52 10.41
N THR A 518 25.92 6.75 10.21
CA THR A 518 24.54 7.27 10.16
C THR A 518 23.61 6.44 11.05
N THR A 519 22.75 7.08 11.82
CA THR A 519 21.68 6.47 12.61
C THR A 519 20.34 7.07 12.20
N THR A 520 19.26 6.30 12.27
CA THR A 520 17.93 6.79 11.92
C THR A 520 16.99 6.68 13.12
N VAL A 521 16.28 7.76 13.40
CA VAL A 521 15.16 7.83 14.36
C VAL A 521 13.88 7.93 13.55
N VAL A 522 12.99 6.97 13.75
CA VAL A 522 11.81 6.79 12.89
C VAL A 522 10.50 6.85 13.69
N SER A 523 9.50 7.45 13.09
CA SER A 523 8.08 7.27 13.41
C SER A 523 7.73 7.31 14.90
N ASP A 524 8.08 8.42 15.56
CA ASP A 524 7.65 8.81 16.89
C ASP A 524 7.02 10.19 16.78
N THR A 525 5.72 10.31 16.99
CA THR A 525 4.97 11.55 16.73
C THR A 525 5.38 12.74 17.59
N HIS A 526 6.10 12.52 18.70
CA HIS A 526 6.65 13.61 19.54
C HIS A 526 8.09 14.01 19.17
N ILE A 527 8.79 13.20 18.38
CA ILE A 527 10.24 13.39 18.15
C ILE A 527 10.54 13.63 16.67
N THR A 528 9.89 12.88 15.77
CA THR A 528 10.16 12.96 14.33
C THR A 528 9.27 13.99 13.64
N PRO A 529 9.74 14.58 12.53
CA PRO A 529 8.88 15.47 11.74
C PRO A 529 7.72 14.69 11.13
N PHE A 530 6.66 15.43 10.75
CA PHE A 530 5.47 14.85 10.12
C PHE A 530 5.81 14.10 8.83
N ASP A 531 5.24 12.91 8.70
CA ASP A 531 5.13 12.13 7.47
C ASP A 531 3.79 11.40 7.47
N SER A 532 3.12 11.37 6.34
CA SER A 532 1.81 10.74 6.24
C SER A 532 1.85 9.21 6.28
N GLY A 533 3.05 8.59 6.30
CA GLY A 533 3.23 7.15 6.47
C GLY A 533 3.50 6.36 5.18
N SER A 534 3.36 5.04 5.25
CA SER A 534 3.75 4.10 4.17
C SER A 534 2.54 3.54 3.46
N TYR A 535 2.23 4.09 2.29
CA TYR A 535 1.16 3.67 1.38
C TYR A 535 1.41 4.26 -0.02
N GLY A 536 0.70 3.79 -1.06
CA GLY A 536 0.77 4.30 -2.42
C GLY A 536 2.19 4.44 -2.94
N SER A 537 3.08 3.58 -2.49
CA SER A 537 4.50 3.49 -2.83
C SER A 537 5.25 4.83 -2.76
N ARG A 538 4.90 5.68 -1.75
CA ARG A 538 5.39 7.05 -1.66
C ARG A 538 6.73 7.22 -0.93
N VAL A 539 7.10 6.31 -0.03
CA VAL A 539 8.21 6.54 0.92
C VAL A 539 9.53 6.81 0.21
N THR A 540 9.96 5.94 -0.71
CA THR A 540 11.22 6.16 -1.45
C THR A 540 11.17 7.48 -2.23
N PHE A 541 10.05 7.80 -2.86
CA PHE A 541 9.94 9.00 -3.69
C PHE A 541 9.82 10.29 -2.86
N LEU A 542 8.84 10.38 -1.97
CA LEU A 542 8.59 11.62 -1.22
C LEU A 542 9.56 11.78 -0.03
N SER A 543 9.63 10.79 0.86
CA SER A 543 10.50 10.86 2.03
C SER A 543 11.98 10.78 1.63
N GLY A 544 12.31 10.03 0.56
CA GLY A 544 13.67 10.00 -0.02
C GLY A 544 14.11 11.35 -0.58
N ASN A 545 13.24 12.08 -1.28
CA ASN A 545 13.54 13.44 -1.72
C ASN A 545 13.67 14.42 -0.54
N ALA A 546 12.84 14.29 0.49
CA ALA A 546 12.97 15.07 1.71
C ALA A 546 14.30 14.80 2.42
N ALA A 547 14.70 13.52 2.53
CA ALA A 547 15.98 13.11 3.11
C ALA A 547 17.18 13.67 2.32
N ARG A 548 17.13 13.59 1.00
CA ARG A 548 18.14 14.19 0.14
C ARG A 548 18.24 15.71 0.32
N ARG A 549 17.10 16.41 0.36
CA ARG A 549 17.05 17.87 0.58
C ARG A 549 17.63 18.26 1.94
N ALA A 550 17.33 17.48 3.00
CA ALA A 550 17.91 17.70 4.32
C ALA A 550 19.43 17.55 4.33
N ALA A 551 19.95 16.53 3.66
CA ALA A 551 21.39 16.32 3.52
C ALA A 551 22.05 17.46 2.71
N VAL A 552 21.41 17.92 1.63
CA VAL A 552 21.89 19.06 0.83
C VAL A 552 21.88 20.36 1.63
N ASP A 553 20.86 20.63 2.43
CA ASP A 553 20.80 21.81 3.30
C ASP A 553 21.95 21.82 4.32
N ALA A 554 22.21 20.68 4.98
CA ALA A 554 23.36 20.55 5.90
C ALA A 554 24.69 20.73 5.16
N LYS A 555 24.85 20.12 3.98
CA LYS A 555 26.03 20.24 3.12
C LYS A 555 26.27 21.67 2.66
N GLN A 556 25.23 22.40 2.26
CA GLN A 556 25.31 23.80 1.86
C GLN A 556 25.83 24.67 3.03
N LYS A 557 25.25 24.53 4.21
CA LYS A 557 25.69 25.26 5.42
C LYS A 557 27.16 24.99 5.74
N LEU A 558 27.57 23.72 5.65
CA LEU A 558 28.96 23.32 5.85
C LEU A 558 29.91 24.01 4.83
N PHE A 559 29.54 23.99 3.56
CA PHE A 559 30.35 24.54 2.48
C PHE A 559 30.40 26.06 2.50
N GLU A 560 29.37 26.76 2.99
CA GLU A 560 29.35 28.21 3.18
C GLU A 560 30.38 28.69 4.22
N VAL A 561 30.83 27.78 5.10
CA VAL A 561 31.93 28.05 6.05
C VAL A 561 33.29 27.60 5.45
N ILE A 562 33.37 26.39 4.93
CA ILE A 562 34.65 25.83 4.46
C ILE A 562 35.15 26.50 3.16
N GLY A 563 34.22 26.86 2.24
CA GLY A 563 34.60 27.52 0.99
C GLY A 563 35.38 28.82 1.17
N PRO A 564 34.85 29.81 1.92
CA PRO A 564 35.59 31.02 2.24
C PRO A 564 36.92 30.78 2.97
N MET A 565 36.98 29.79 3.87
CA MET A 565 38.24 29.39 4.56
C MET A 565 39.31 28.95 3.58
N TRP A 566 38.92 28.31 2.46
CA TRP A 566 39.83 27.84 1.42
C TRP A 566 39.99 28.82 0.26
N GLY A 567 39.26 29.94 0.26
CA GLY A 567 39.23 30.91 -0.82
C GLY A 567 38.62 30.38 -2.10
N VAL A 568 37.66 29.45 -1.98
CA VAL A 568 36.94 28.85 -3.10
C VAL A 568 35.43 29.06 -2.96
N MET A 569 34.71 28.99 -4.06
CA MET A 569 33.24 29.12 -4.02
C MET A 569 32.61 27.88 -3.38
N PRO A 570 31.67 28.02 -2.41
CA PRO A 570 31.05 26.91 -1.69
C PRO A 570 30.51 25.77 -2.59
N HIS A 571 29.84 26.12 -3.68
CA HIS A 571 29.27 25.15 -4.63
C HIS A 571 30.30 24.34 -5.43
N THR A 572 31.61 24.65 -5.32
CA THR A 572 32.70 23.88 -5.94
C THR A 572 33.23 22.79 -5.02
N LEU A 573 32.77 22.76 -3.78
CA LEU A 573 33.09 21.71 -2.83
C LEU A 573 32.22 20.49 -3.03
N GLU A 574 32.70 19.34 -2.54
CA GLU A 574 32.00 18.05 -2.54
C GLU A 574 32.33 17.28 -1.27
N CYS A 575 31.35 16.50 -0.79
CA CYS A 575 31.56 15.48 0.21
C CYS A 575 31.89 14.15 -0.48
N LEU A 576 33.07 13.57 -0.20
CA LEU A 576 33.55 12.38 -0.88
C LEU A 576 34.41 11.52 0.06
N GLU A 577 34.05 10.21 0.22
CA GLU A 577 34.80 9.24 1.03
C GLU A 577 35.16 9.74 2.43
N GLY A 578 34.20 10.28 3.14
CA GLY A 578 34.37 10.79 4.48
C GLY A 578 35.19 12.09 4.57
N LYS A 579 35.31 12.81 3.44
CA LYS A 579 36.06 14.08 3.35
C LYS A 579 35.23 15.17 2.69
N VAL A 580 35.53 16.42 3.02
CA VAL A 580 35.17 17.60 2.19
C VAL A 580 36.36 17.87 1.28
N ILE A 581 36.13 18.00 -0.02
CA ILE A 581 37.14 18.22 -1.05
C ILE A 581 36.78 19.38 -1.97
N SER A 582 37.76 20.04 -2.58
CA SER A 582 37.58 21.02 -3.64
C SER A 582 37.76 20.38 -5.00
N LYS A 583 36.75 20.47 -5.89
CA LYS A 583 36.89 20.01 -7.29
C LYS A 583 37.85 20.84 -8.11
N GLN A 584 38.16 22.06 -7.70
CA GLN A 584 39.04 22.99 -8.41
C GLN A 584 40.48 22.90 -7.94
N ARG A 585 40.74 22.45 -6.71
CA ARG A 585 42.06 22.40 -6.07
C ARG A 585 42.21 21.10 -5.29
N ALA A 586 42.91 20.14 -5.88
CA ALA A 586 43.08 18.80 -5.32
C ALA A 586 43.86 18.79 -3.98
N ASP A 587 44.61 19.85 -3.68
CA ASP A 587 45.32 20.02 -2.40
C ASP A 587 44.38 20.42 -1.24
N LEU A 588 43.17 20.91 -1.54
CA LEU A 588 42.20 21.34 -0.54
C LEU A 588 41.23 20.18 -0.23
N GLN A 589 41.53 19.46 0.81
CA GLN A 589 40.70 18.40 1.38
C GLN A 589 40.88 18.33 2.89
N MET A 590 39.84 17.90 3.59
CA MET A 590 39.88 17.57 5.02
C MET A 590 38.85 16.50 5.38
N PRO A 591 39.06 15.72 6.46
CA PRO A 591 38.06 14.79 6.98
C PRO A 591 36.73 15.51 7.24
N PHE A 592 35.61 14.85 6.91
CA PHE A 592 34.26 15.39 7.11
C PHE A 592 34.05 15.83 8.58
N ARG A 593 34.47 14.99 9.53
CA ARG A 593 34.44 15.31 10.96
C ARG A 593 35.14 16.65 11.30
N ASP A 594 36.32 16.87 10.72
CA ASP A 594 37.09 18.08 11.01
C ASP A 594 36.46 19.33 10.38
N ALA A 595 35.80 19.19 9.21
CA ALA A 595 35.03 20.24 8.60
C ALA A 595 33.80 20.61 9.47
N VAL A 596 33.07 19.61 9.96
CA VAL A 596 31.94 19.81 10.89
C VAL A 596 32.42 20.48 12.16
N PHE A 597 33.54 20.05 12.75
CA PHE A 597 34.10 20.67 13.94
C PHE A 597 34.46 22.16 13.71
N LYS A 598 34.99 22.51 12.54
CA LYS A 598 35.26 23.90 12.18
C LYS A 598 33.97 24.72 12.02
N TRP A 599 32.97 24.13 11.41
CA TRP A 599 31.65 24.74 11.28
C TRP A 599 31.06 25.06 12.67
N MET A 600 31.08 24.10 13.59
CA MET A 600 30.60 24.27 14.97
C MET A 600 31.35 25.37 15.72
N ALA A 601 32.69 25.43 15.58
CA ALA A 601 33.52 26.44 16.25
C ALA A 601 33.17 27.86 15.79
N ILE A 602 32.78 28.05 14.54
CA ILE A 602 32.36 29.35 13.98
C ILE A 602 30.92 29.69 14.38
N ASN A 603 30.06 28.69 14.54
CA ASN A 603 28.66 28.86 14.87
C ASN A 603 28.35 28.67 16.37
N GLY A 604 29.29 29.07 17.26
CA GLY A 604 29.06 29.10 18.71
C GLY A 604 28.92 27.74 19.40
N GLY A 605 29.31 26.65 18.73
CA GLY A 605 29.19 25.28 19.23
C GLY A 605 27.87 24.56 18.86
N ASP A 606 27.03 25.17 18.04
CA ASP A 606 25.78 24.54 17.55
C ASP A 606 26.06 23.27 16.77
N GLU A 607 25.16 22.30 16.86
CA GLU A 607 25.22 21.11 16.00
C GLU A 607 24.73 21.46 14.57
N LEU A 608 25.45 20.95 13.56
CA LEU A 608 25.07 21.18 12.18
C LEU A 608 23.77 20.43 11.85
N THR A 609 22.73 21.17 11.51
CA THR A 609 21.41 20.60 11.16
C THR A 609 21.03 20.94 9.73
N GLY A 610 20.40 19.98 9.06
CA GLY A 610 19.75 20.18 7.77
C GLY A 610 18.26 19.81 7.83
N VAL A 611 17.44 20.57 7.14
CA VAL A 611 15.98 20.34 7.04
C VAL A 611 15.58 20.21 5.59
N GLY A 612 14.80 19.19 5.28
CA GLY A 612 14.27 18.97 3.95
C GLY A 612 12.81 18.58 3.99
N SER A 613 12.03 19.18 3.11
CA SER A 613 10.63 18.81 2.87
C SER A 613 10.42 18.61 1.38
N TYR A 614 9.54 17.68 1.03
CA TYR A 614 9.16 17.45 -0.35
C TYR A 614 7.65 17.25 -0.48
N SER A 615 7.06 17.97 -1.40
CA SER A 615 5.73 17.76 -1.97
C SER A 615 5.80 18.10 -3.44
N HIS A 616 4.99 17.45 -4.28
CA HIS A 616 5.03 17.70 -5.72
C HIS A 616 3.91 18.65 -6.14
N GLU A 617 4.27 19.75 -6.85
CA GLU A 617 3.32 20.81 -7.25
C GLU A 617 2.39 20.41 -8.41
N GLY A 618 2.78 19.43 -9.22
CA GLY A 618 2.04 18.97 -10.38
C GLY A 618 0.95 17.94 -10.11
N THR A 619 0.75 17.53 -8.85
CA THR A 619 -0.35 16.62 -8.49
C THR A 619 -1.62 17.42 -8.23
N THR A 620 -2.72 17.02 -8.87
CA THR A 620 -4.01 17.73 -8.86
C THR A 620 -5.16 16.83 -8.40
N ALA A 621 -4.84 15.70 -7.80
CA ALA A 621 -5.80 14.65 -7.46
C ALA A 621 -6.89 15.13 -6.50
N GLN A 622 -8.12 14.76 -6.79
CA GLN A 622 -9.28 14.90 -5.92
C GLN A 622 -9.99 13.55 -5.82
N TYR A 623 -10.46 13.19 -4.60
CA TYR A 623 -11.20 11.94 -4.41
C TYR A 623 -12.60 11.98 -4.99
N ASN A 624 -13.22 13.15 -5.02
CA ASN A 624 -14.59 13.37 -5.42
C ASN A 624 -14.67 14.04 -6.80
N SER A 625 -13.93 13.54 -7.79
CA SER A 625 -14.11 14.01 -9.15
C SER A 625 -15.49 13.56 -9.64
N THR A 626 -16.46 14.46 -9.49
CA THR A 626 -17.83 14.31 -10.01
C THR A 626 -18.00 15.05 -11.33
N SER A 627 -16.97 15.78 -11.79
CA SER A 627 -17.02 16.56 -13.03
C SER A 627 -16.51 15.75 -14.20
N ASP A 628 -17.26 15.75 -15.28
CA ASP A 628 -16.93 15.07 -16.54
C ASP A 628 -15.64 15.58 -17.21
N ASP A 629 -15.06 16.69 -16.76
CA ASP A 629 -13.92 17.37 -17.38
C ASP A 629 -12.68 17.54 -16.49
N SER A 630 -12.61 16.88 -15.32
CA SER A 630 -11.45 17.04 -14.43
C SER A 630 -10.23 16.27 -14.94
N LYS A 631 -9.24 17.00 -15.44
CA LYS A 631 -7.91 16.46 -15.72
C LYS A 631 -7.11 16.39 -14.43
N GLU A 632 -6.80 15.18 -14.00
CA GLU A 632 -6.12 14.94 -12.73
C GLU A 632 -4.82 14.15 -12.91
N ASN A 633 -3.75 14.63 -12.26
CA ASN A 633 -2.49 13.93 -12.16
C ASN A 633 -2.25 13.51 -10.70
N PHE A 634 -2.06 12.22 -10.45
CA PHE A 634 -2.08 11.61 -9.11
C PHE A 634 -0.69 11.45 -8.47
N ALA A 635 0.36 11.54 -9.27
CA ALA A 635 1.71 11.31 -8.80
C ALA A 635 2.73 12.13 -9.60
N PRO A 636 3.90 12.42 -9.00
CA PRO A 636 5.00 13.04 -9.71
C PRO A 636 5.60 12.16 -10.81
N ALA A 637 5.54 10.84 -10.64
CA ALA A 637 6.03 9.85 -11.61
C ALA A 637 5.17 8.58 -11.58
N TYR A 638 5.35 7.74 -12.58
CA TYR A 638 4.68 6.45 -12.71
C TYR A 638 5.68 5.36 -13.02
N SER A 639 5.52 4.19 -12.40
CA SER A 639 6.24 2.97 -12.74
C SER A 639 5.46 2.15 -13.76
N PHE A 640 6.17 1.34 -14.54
CA PHE A 640 5.58 0.44 -15.52
C PHE A 640 6.18 -0.94 -15.37
N SER A 641 5.35 -1.96 -15.61
CA SER A 641 5.78 -3.35 -15.50
C SER A 641 5.27 -4.16 -16.68
N ALA A 642 6.01 -5.20 -17.01
CA ALA A 642 5.54 -6.29 -17.84
C ALA A 642 5.94 -7.63 -17.21
N SER A 643 5.13 -8.65 -17.42
CA SER A 643 5.41 -10.00 -16.98
C SER A 643 5.04 -11.02 -18.03
N ALA A 644 5.72 -12.16 -17.98
CA ALA A 644 5.39 -13.34 -18.76
C ALA A 644 5.45 -14.57 -17.86
N ALA A 645 4.39 -15.40 -17.88
CA ALA A 645 4.30 -16.65 -17.18
C ALA A 645 4.31 -17.80 -18.19
N HIS A 646 5.05 -18.89 -17.86
CA HIS A 646 4.92 -20.18 -18.51
C HIS A 646 4.29 -21.15 -17.52
N VAL A 647 3.23 -21.81 -17.92
CA VAL A 647 2.49 -22.74 -17.07
C VAL A 647 2.30 -24.07 -17.76
N THR A 648 2.18 -25.12 -16.95
CA THR A 648 1.70 -26.44 -17.36
C THR A 648 0.40 -26.75 -16.61
N VAL A 649 -0.67 -27.05 -17.34
CA VAL A 649 -1.99 -27.39 -16.79
C VAL A 649 -2.28 -28.88 -17.03
N ASP A 650 -2.46 -29.62 -15.94
CA ASP A 650 -3.01 -30.96 -16.00
C ASP A 650 -4.53 -30.88 -16.24
N LYS A 651 -4.95 -31.18 -17.46
CA LYS A 651 -6.36 -31.06 -17.88
C LYS A 651 -7.28 -32.13 -17.25
N GLU A 652 -6.74 -33.20 -16.67
CA GLU A 652 -7.53 -34.21 -15.97
C GLU A 652 -7.88 -33.81 -14.55
N THR A 653 -6.98 -33.03 -13.89
CA THR A 653 -7.13 -32.62 -12.47
C THR A 653 -7.38 -31.12 -12.27
N GLY A 654 -7.08 -30.33 -13.29
CA GLY A 654 -7.09 -28.86 -13.18
C GLY A 654 -5.88 -28.29 -12.44
N CYS A 655 -4.91 -29.11 -12.05
CA CYS A 655 -3.68 -28.64 -11.39
C CYS A 655 -2.85 -27.77 -12.32
N ILE A 656 -2.23 -26.73 -11.75
CA ILE A 656 -1.43 -25.75 -12.46
C ILE A 656 -0.03 -25.75 -11.87
N ASP A 657 0.99 -25.97 -12.68
CA ASP A 657 2.37 -25.71 -12.35
C ASP A 657 2.83 -24.46 -13.08
N ILE A 658 3.35 -23.47 -12.32
CA ILE A 658 3.93 -22.25 -12.88
C ILE A 658 5.43 -22.50 -12.99
N ASP A 659 5.91 -22.84 -14.19
CA ASP A 659 7.28 -23.33 -14.40
C ASP A 659 8.30 -22.18 -14.38
N ASP A 660 7.96 -21.07 -15.04
CA ASP A 660 8.88 -19.93 -15.25
C ASP A 660 8.10 -18.61 -15.21
N PHE A 661 8.66 -17.62 -14.54
CA PHE A 661 8.07 -16.29 -14.43
C PHE A 661 9.12 -15.22 -14.69
N VAL A 662 8.95 -14.50 -15.79
CA VAL A 662 9.83 -13.40 -16.18
C VAL A 662 9.14 -12.08 -15.87
N PHE A 663 9.82 -11.23 -15.14
CA PHE A 663 9.27 -9.98 -14.67
C PHE A 663 10.20 -8.80 -14.95
N ALA A 664 9.70 -7.77 -15.62
CA ALA A 664 10.41 -6.53 -15.88
C ALA A 664 9.65 -5.36 -15.23
N HIS A 665 10.34 -4.56 -14.40
CA HIS A 665 9.75 -3.45 -13.65
C HIS A 665 10.58 -2.19 -13.71
N ASP A 666 10.02 -1.12 -14.24
CA ASP A 666 10.63 0.20 -14.33
C ASP A 666 10.53 0.95 -12.99
N CYS A 667 11.45 0.63 -12.08
CA CYS A 667 11.64 1.36 -10.83
C CYS A 667 12.62 2.55 -10.95
N GLY A 668 12.93 2.99 -12.17
CA GLY A 668 13.98 3.97 -12.38
C GLY A 668 15.35 3.40 -11.95
N ARG A 669 16.10 4.14 -11.13
CA ARG A 669 17.34 3.64 -10.55
C ARG A 669 17.07 2.80 -9.28
N ALA A 670 17.55 1.59 -9.27
CA ALA A 670 17.56 0.75 -8.07
C ALA A 670 18.56 1.29 -7.04
N LEU A 671 18.09 1.82 -5.91
CA LEU A 671 18.96 2.32 -4.84
C LEU A 671 19.66 1.18 -4.08
N ASN A 672 18.98 0.04 -3.92
CA ASN A 672 19.51 -1.19 -3.36
C ASN A 672 18.97 -2.38 -4.16
N ARG A 673 19.80 -3.03 -4.94
CA ARG A 673 19.38 -4.12 -5.86
C ARG A 673 18.73 -5.27 -5.12
N ARG A 674 19.32 -5.73 -4.01
CA ARG A 674 18.76 -6.83 -3.20
C ARG A 674 17.38 -6.49 -2.64
N ALA A 675 17.17 -5.23 -2.21
CA ALA A 675 15.88 -4.81 -1.70
C ALA A 675 14.83 -4.74 -2.82
N VAL A 676 15.20 -4.27 -4.01
CA VAL A 676 14.32 -4.28 -5.19
C VAL A 676 13.96 -5.72 -5.57
N GLU A 677 14.93 -6.61 -5.71
CA GLU A 677 14.71 -8.04 -5.99
C GLU A 677 13.71 -8.65 -4.99
N GLY A 678 13.95 -8.45 -3.69
CA GLY A 678 13.05 -8.96 -2.65
C GLY A 678 11.62 -8.38 -2.73
N GLN A 679 11.44 -7.13 -3.20
CA GLN A 679 10.11 -6.58 -3.45
C GLN A 679 9.44 -7.22 -4.67
N LEU A 680 10.18 -7.43 -5.75
CA LEU A 680 9.65 -8.05 -6.99
C LEU A 680 9.29 -9.52 -6.77
N GLU A 681 10.18 -10.30 -6.15
CA GLU A 681 9.93 -11.71 -5.81
C GLU A 681 8.74 -11.86 -4.84
N GLY A 682 8.66 -10.98 -3.82
CA GLY A 682 7.52 -10.94 -2.91
C GLY A 682 6.21 -10.51 -3.58
N SER A 683 6.26 -9.73 -4.66
CA SER A 683 5.09 -9.40 -5.49
C SER A 683 4.63 -10.57 -6.33
N ILE A 684 5.58 -11.31 -6.92
CA ILE A 684 5.28 -12.54 -7.67
C ILE A 684 4.61 -13.54 -6.73
N GLY A 685 5.20 -13.79 -5.54
CA GLY A 685 4.63 -14.72 -4.56
C GLY A 685 3.21 -14.35 -4.14
N MET A 686 2.96 -13.07 -3.85
CA MET A 686 1.61 -12.58 -3.52
C MET A 686 0.66 -12.73 -4.72
N GLY A 687 1.13 -12.46 -5.95
CA GLY A 687 0.31 -12.60 -7.15
C GLY A 687 -0.03 -14.05 -7.48
N VAL A 688 0.91 -14.98 -7.31
CA VAL A 688 0.67 -16.44 -7.40
C VAL A 688 -0.38 -16.85 -6.36
N GLY A 689 -0.21 -16.40 -5.11
CA GLY A 689 -1.19 -16.61 -4.04
C GLY A 689 -2.58 -16.12 -4.43
N TYR A 690 -2.68 -14.87 -4.85
CA TYR A 690 -3.95 -14.24 -5.27
C TYR A 690 -4.60 -14.96 -6.44
N THR A 691 -3.81 -15.45 -7.39
CA THR A 691 -4.35 -16.08 -8.60
C THR A 691 -4.82 -17.51 -8.35
N CYS A 692 -4.03 -18.33 -7.61
CA CYS A 692 -4.22 -19.79 -7.60
C CYS A 692 -4.52 -20.38 -6.21
N PHE A 693 -4.24 -19.69 -5.10
CA PHE A 693 -4.24 -20.33 -3.78
C PHE A 693 -5.08 -19.63 -2.72
N GLU A 694 -4.91 -18.30 -2.59
CA GLU A 694 -5.42 -17.53 -1.47
C GLU A 694 -6.87 -17.09 -1.73
N HIS A 695 -7.79 -17.65 -0.97
CA HIS A 695 -9.22 -17.31 -1.05
C HIS A 695 -9.78 -17.11 0.36
N ASN A 696 -10.24 -15.90 0.68
CA ASN A 696 -10.98 -15.65 1.92
C ASN A 696 -12.45 -16.00 1.71
N ILE A 697 -12.80 -17.23 2.05
CA ILE A 697 -14.13 -17.78 1.83
C ILE A 697 -15.10 -17.19 2.85
N THR A 698 -16.13 -16.51 2.35
CA THR A 698 -17.17 -15.90 3.18
C THR A 698 -18.55 -16.45 2.86
N LYS A 699 -19.37 -16.63 3.89
CA LYS A 699 -20.79 -16.98 3.76
C LYS A 699 -21.60 -16.21 4.80
N ASP A 700 -22.63 -15.52 4.36
CA ASP A 700 -23.49 -14.71 5.20
C ASP A 700 -22.71 -13.75 6.12
N GLY A 701 -21.67 -13.10 5.55
CA GLY A 701 -20.76 -12.20 6.27
C GLY A 701 -19.75 -12.89 7.17
N LYS A 702 -19.77 -14.22 7.31
CA LYS A 702 -18.84 -14.99 8.14
C LYS A 702 -17.68 -15.52 7.31
N ILE A 703 -16.45 -15.28 7.76
CA ILE A 703 -15.24 -15.90 7.21
C ILE A 703 -15.18 -17.35 7.68
N LEU A 704 -15.05 -18.30 6.74
CA LEU A 704 -15.07 -19.73 7.02
C LEU A 704 -13.68 -20.34 7.27
N ASN A 705 -12.63 -19.68 6.80
CA ASN A 705 -11.24 -20.14 6.89
C ASN A 705 -10.29 -19.09 7.53
N PRO A 706 -10.58 -18.58 8.76
CA PRO A 706 -9.87 -17.45 9.36
C PRO A 706 -8.53 -17.84 10.02
N ASN A 707 -7.78 -18.76 9.45
CA ASN A 707 -6.50 -19.23 9.99
C ASN A 707 -5.57 -19.74 8.89
N PHE A 708 -4.26 -19.87 9.19
CA PHE A 708 -3.25 -20.28 8.21
C PHE A 708 -3.24 -21.78 7.87
N ARG A 709 -4.08 -22.59 8.47
CA ARG A 709 -4.25 -24.00 8.11
C ARG A 709 -5.22 -24.13 6.93
N ASP A 710 -6.31 -23.37 6.96
CA ASP A 710 -7.41 -23.50 5.99
C ASP A 710 -7.35 -22.39 4.91
N TYR A 711 -6.73 -21.25 5.20
CA TYR A 711 -6.36 -20.23 4.24
C TYR A 711 -4.97 -20.58 3.69
N ARG A 712 -4.92 -21.05 2.46
CA ARG A 712 -3.72 -21.63 1.87
C ARG A 712 -2.85 -20.55 1.22
N PHE A 713 -1.56 -20.59 1.51
CA PHE A 713 -0.53 -19.83 0.82
C PHE A 713 0.23 -20.74 -0.15
N PRO A 714 0.82 -20.16 -1.22
CA PRO A 714 1.82 -20.89 -1.97
C PRO A 714 3.02 -21.22 -1.07
N THR A 715 3.50 -22.43 -1.16
CA THR A 715 4.74 -22.88 -0.50
C THR A 715 5.94 -22.62 -1.39
N ALA A 716 7.15 -22.87 -0.89
CA ALA A 716 8.36 -22.76 -1.71
C ALA A 716 8.37 -23.72 -2.92
N LEU A 717 7.60 -24.81 -2.86
CA LEU A 717 7.47 -25.77 -3.96
C LEU A 717 6.51 -25.29 -5.06
N ASP A 718 5.57 -24.41 -4.70
CA ASP A 718 4.58 -23.88 -5.64
C ASP A 718 5.13 -22.64 -6.39
N MET A 719 6.31 -22.14 -5.98
CA MET A 719 6.88 -20.94 -6.57
C MET A 719 7.61 -21.24 -7.88
N PRO A 720 7.35 -20.44 -8.93
CA PRO A 720 8.02 -20.58 -10.21
C PRO A 720 9.51 -20.24 -10.12
N LYS A 721 10.27 -20.61 -11.14
CA LYS A 721 11.57 -20.02 -11.38
C LYS A 721 11.37 -18.53 -11.72
N MET A 722 11.79 -17.63 -10.82
CA MET A 722 11.64 -16.20 -10.97
C MET A 722 12.87 -15.56 -11.60
N ARG A 723 12.66 -14.70 -12.60
CA ARG A 723 13.69 -13.87 -13.24
C ARG A 723 13.23 -12.43 -13.29
N THR A 724 13.91 -11.54 -12.55
CA THR A 724 13.52 -10.14 -12.39
C THR A 724 14.50 -9.20 -13.09
N TYR A 725 13.97 -8.23 -13.83
CA TYR A 725 14.68 -7.21 -14.57
C TYR A 725 14.21 -5.82 -14.15
N TYR A 726 15.13 -4.94 -13.75
CA TYR A 726 14.79 -3.61 -13.20
C TYR A 726 15.82 -2.52 -13.53
N ASP A 727 16.75 -2.79 -14.46
CA ASP A 727 17.73 -1.80 -14.92
C ASP A 727 17.14 -0.96 -16.07
N PHE A 728 16.34 0.05 -15.73
CA PHE A 728 15.67 0.96 -16.64
C PHE A 728 16.10 2.42 -16.41
N PRO A 729 15.74 3.37 -17.33
CA PRO A 729 16.17 4.75 -17.22
C PRO A 729 15.74 5.41 -15.90
N ALA A 730 16.62 6.22 -15.32
CA ALA A 730 16.37 6.98 -14.12
C ALA A 730 15.27 8.04 -14.33
N ASP A 731 14.42 8.25 -13.33
CA ASP A 731 13.44 9.34 -13.31
C ASP A 731 14.13 10.66 -12.91
N GLU A 732 13.67 11.79 -13.49
CA GLU A 732 14.29 13.09 -13.21
C GLU A 732 13.91 13.64 -11.82
N GLU A 733 12.72 13.36 -11.35
CA GLU A 733 12.18 13.84 -10.08
C GLU A 733 12.51 12.93 -8.87
N GLY A 734 12.73 11.65 -9.11
CA GLY A 734 13.01 10.68 -8.04
C GLY A 734 14.36 10.90 -7.36
N PRO A 735 14.51 10.55 -6.07
CA PRO A 735 15.77 10.68 -5.36
C PRO A 735 16.82 9.78 -6.04
N PHE A 736 17.87 10.40 -6.56
CA PHE A 736 18.88 9.77 -7.41
C PHE A 736 18.32 9.00 -8.62
N GLY A 737 17.09 9.31 -9.02
CA GLY A 737 16.42 8.70 -10.17
C GLY A 737 15.56 7.49 -9.87
N ALA A 738 15.29 7.20 -8.59
CA ALA A 738 14.45 6.07 -8.18
C ALA A 738 12.96 6.36 -8.36
N LYS A 739 12.21 5.34 -8.74
CA LYS A 739 10.74 5.25 -8.67
C LYS A 739 10.34 4.14 -7.69
N GLU A 740 9.05 3.85 -7.61
CA GLU A 740 8.52 2.81 -6.75
C GLU A 740 8.87 1.39 -7.27
N CYS A 741 8.86 0.41 -6.34
CA CYS A 741 8.88 -1.02 -6.64
C CYS A 741 8.04 -1.83 -5.64
N GLY A 742 7.22 -1.15 -4.83
CA GLY A 742 6.51 -1.79 -3.72
C GLY A 742 5.16 -2.38 -4.10
N GLU A 743 4.35 -1.69 -4.88
CA GLU A 743 2.95 -2.06 -5.15
C GLU A 743 2.68 -2.31 -6.63
N GLY A 744 3.20 -1.49 -7.53
CA GLY A 744 2.99 -1.64 -8.97
C GLY A 744 3.51 -2.96 -9.52
N SER A 745 4.53 -3.51 -8.87
CA SER A 745 5.06 -4.83 -9.17
C SER A 745 4.07 -6.00 -8.93
N ALA A 746 3.03 -5.82 -8.13
CA ALA A 746 2.03 -6.87 -7.91
C ALA A 746 0.95 -6.94 -9.01
N ALA A 747 0.77 -5.86 -9.77
CA ALA A 747 -0.34 -5.71 -10.70
C ALA A 747 -0.33 -6.68 -11.90
N PRO A 748 0.80 -6.94 -12.60
CA PRO A 748 0.77 -7.75 -13.81
C PRO A 748 0.89 -9.25 -13.57
N VAL A 749 0.98 -9.71 -12.30
CA VAL A 749 1.22 -11.14 -12.02
C VAL A 749 -0.01 -11.98 -12.32
N ALA A 750 -1.17 -11.64 -11.76
CA ALA A 750 -2.39 -12.39 -11.97
C ALA A 750 -2.81 -12.47 -13.45
N PRO A 751 -2.83 -11.37 -14.23
CA PRO A 751 -3.21 -11.45 -15.63
C PRO A 751 -2.21 -12.26 -16.48
N ALA A 752 -0.90 -12.25 -16.17
CA ALA A 752 0.05 -13.09 -16.91
C ALA A 752 -0.20 -14.58 -16.70
N ILE A 753 -0.46 -14.99 -15.46
CA ILE A 753 -0.79 -16.39 -15.13
C ILE A 753 -2.13 -16.79 -15.79
N ALA A 754 -3.16 -15.94 -15.68
CA ALA A 754 -4.47 -16.19 -16.29
C ALA A 754 -4.38 -16.34 -17.82
N ASN A 755 -3.62 -15.47 -18.48
CA ASN A 755 -3.39 -15.51 -19.91
C ASN A 755 -2.58 -16.76 -20.33
N ALA A 756 -1.63 -17.23 -19.48
CA ALA A 756 -0.90 -18.47 -19.70
C ALA A 756 -1.81 -19.70 -19.58
N ILE A 757 -2.69 -19.75 -18.59
CA ILE A 757 -3.69 -20.83 -18.44
C ILE A 757 -4.66 -20.82 -19.62
N HIS A 758 -5.11 -19.64 -20.05
CA HIS A 758 -5.93 -19.51 -21.25
C HIS A 758 -5.22 -20.08 -22.48
N SER A 759 -3.94 -19.72 -22.69
CA SER A 759 -3.10 -20.24 -23.77
C SER A 759 -2.94 -21.76 -23.72
N ALA A 760 -2.80 -22.36 -22.53
CA ALA A 760 -2.63 -23.80 -22.32
C ALA A 760 -3.91 -24.62 -22.58
N THR A 761 -5.06 -24.02 -22.32
CA THR A 761 -6.34 -24.76 -22.23
C THR A 761 -7.40 -24.32 -23.22
N GLY A 762 -7.30 -23.11 -23.75
CA GLY A 762 -8.33 -22.47 -24.57
C GLY A 762 -9.56 -22.00 -23.78
N ILE A 763 -9.61 -22.21 -22.46
CA ILE A 763 -10.70 -21.72 -21.61
C ILE A 763 -10.59 -20.21 -21.37
N LYS A 764 -11.71 -19.52 -21.42
CA LYS A 764 -11.77 -18.07 -21.21
C LYS A 764 -11.74 -17.78 -19.72
N ILE A 765 -10.69 -17.10 -19.24
CA ILE A 765 -10.53 -16.77 -17.84
C ILE A 765 -11.10 -15.36 -17.57
N THR A 766 -12.19 -15.28 -16.84
CA THR A 766 -12.84 -14.01 -16.47
C THR A 766 -13.04 -13.85 -14.96
N LYS A 767 -12.73 -14.87 -14.16
CA LYS A 767 -12.91 -14.89 -12.72
C LYS A 767 -11.67 -15.38 -11.99
N LEU A 768 -11.42 -14.87 -10.79
CA LEU A 768 -10.44 -15.36 -9.82
C LEU A 768 -11.16 -15.88 -8.56
N PRO A 769 -10.55 -16.80 -7.78
CA PRO A 769 -9.26 -17.47 -7.99
C PRO A 769 -9.33 -18.64 -8.98
N LEU A 770 -8.16 -19.06 -9.48
CA LEU A 770 -7.98 -20.17 -10.40
C LEU A 770 -7.43 -21.39 -9.67
N ASP A 771 -8.18 -21.90 -8.72
CA ASP A 771 -7.82 -23.16 -8.05
C ASP A 771 -8.08 -24.37 -8.97
N PRO A 772 -7.49 -25.55 -8.68
CA PRO A 772 -7.63 -26.75 -9.52
C PRO A 772 -9.09 -27.16 -9.78
N GLU A 773 -9.98 -27.02 -8.79
CA GLU A 773 -11.40 -27.35 -8.97
C GLU A 773 -12.07 -26.40 -9.96
N HIS A 774 -11.77 -25.10 -9.88
CA HIS A 774 -12.30 -24.10 -10.81
C HIS A 774 -11.87 -24.41 -12.24
N ILE A 775 -10.56 -24.63 -12.46
CA ILE A 775 -10.03 -24.99 -13.79
C ILE A 775 -10.64 -26.28 -14.30
N TRP A 776 -10.73 -27.31 -13.46
CA TRP A 776 -11.33 -28.60 -13.84
C TRP A 776 -12.81 -28.45 -14.25
N ARG A 777 -13.60 -27.65 -13.49
CA ARG A 777 -15.01 -27.38 -13.84
C ARG A 777 -15.13 -26.68 -15.18
N MET A 778 -14.34 -25.65 -15.40
CA MET A 778 -14.33 -24.92 -16.68
C MET A 778 -13.95 -25.82 -17.86
N LEU A 779 -12.93 -26.69 -17.72
CA LEU A 779 -12.52 -27.64 -18.72
C LEU A 779 -13.63 -28.65 -19.08
N ASN A 780 -14.49 -28.97 -18.12
CA ASN A 780 -15.63 -29.88 -18.31
C ASN A 780 -16.95 -29.15 -18.64
N GLY A 781 -16.94 -27.86 -18.94
CA GLY A 781 -18.11 -27.07 -19.30
C GLY A 781 -19.14 -26.93 -18.17
N MET A 782 -18.70 -27.03 -16.91
CA MET A 782 -19.53 -26.83 -15.71
C MET A 782 -19.50 -25.37 -15.27
N GLU A 783 -20.66 -24.84 -14.90
CA GLU A 783 -20.73 -23.51 -14.26
C GLU A 783 -20.07 -23.54 -12.88
N ASP A 784 -19.42 -22.42 -12.51
CA ASP A 784 -18.83 -22.25 -11.18
C ASP A 784 -19.88 -21.67 -10.22
N ASP A 785 -20.63 -22.55 -9.55
CA ASP A 785 -21.69 -22.17 -8.58
C ASP A 785 -21.13 -21.68 -7.24
N ARG A 786 -19.81 -21.70 -7.01
CA ARG A 786 -19.20 -21.45 -5.67
C ARG A 786 -19.39 -20.04 -5.19
N HIS A 787 -19.67 -19.10 -6.06
CA HIS A 787 -19.88 -17.68 -5.75
C HIS A 787 -21.34 -17.23 -5.92
N SER A 788 -22.24 -18.12 -6.38
CA SER A 788 -23.64 -17.82 -6.62
C SER A 788 -24.58 -18.21 -5.45
N LYS A 789 -24.05 -18.57 -4.27
CA LYS A 789 -24.87 -18.90 -3.09
C LYS A 789 -24.31 -18.30 -1.81
#